data_22fce59ca73f707b51eaeba2997ec883
#
_entry.id   22fce59ca73f707b51eaeba2997ec883
#
_cell.length_a   1.000
_cell.length_b   1.000
_cell.length_c   1.000
_cell.angle_alpha   90.00
_cell.angle_beta   90.00
_cell.angle_gamma   90.00
#
_symmetry.space_group_name_H-M   'P 1'
#
loop_
_entity.id
_entity.type
_entity.pdbx_description
1 polymer ?
#
loop_
_entity_poly.entity_id
_entity_poly.type
_entity_poly.pdbx_seq_one_letter_code
_entity_poly.pdbx_strand_id
1 'polypeptide(L)'
;MESNKKRVYCFGGKTAEGNGTMRELLGGKGANLAEMCTLEIPVPAGFTITTECCTEYYELAGGYSENLKVEVAEALKKTEATMGMKFGDKENPLLVSCRSGARSSMPGMMDTILNIGLCSETIPGLIAKTNNPRFVYDAYRRLIMMYSDVVMEKAEGIEPADGQGIRQQLDRMMEELKHAKGYASDTDITAEELQDLCEKFKVRVKEVLGTEFPDNAEAQLWGSIGGVFKSWNGKRAIAYRRIENIPDEWGTAVNVQSMVFGNMGDNSATGVAFSRNPANGDNKFYGEWLINAQGEDVVAGIRTPNPLNESTKNPHNQHLASLETSMPEVYKELDAIRLQLETYFKDMQDIEFTIQDGKLWMLQCRVGKRTGLAALNMAMDMLEEGMIDEKTAVTRVAPAQLDEILHPILDPASEKKATVVANGLPASPGGAVGVIAFTSEAAMEAAEKGIATILVREETSPEDVEGMRACAGILTQRGGMTSHAALVARGWGKCCIVGCEAMHIDLENKEIKFKGSDKVYHEGDVLSINGAKGYVYDVAIETMDASDNPRFQQFMAIVDKFRTMGVRTNADTPEDAARAISFGAEGIGLFRIEHMFYGQNAETPLSKLRKMILAKNDAERKAALNELEPFIKAAVKGTMKVMNGMPVTFRLLDPPLHEFVPQTEAKKEELAEELHISVGEIEKRGDSLHEVNPMMGHRGVRLHVTYPMISETQFRAIFTAAGELKNEGFDPKPEIMVPVTISDRELRFQKAICEKIRAEVEAEFGFEIKYMFGTMIEIPRAALTADRMARTAEFFSFGTNDLTQMTFGFSRDDVGAFMGDYLGNKLLDADPFKTLDTKSVGKLVDYAVKEGRETRQGLKCGICGEHGGDPASVEFCFQTGLNYVSCSPFRVPIARLAAAQAAIKAAK
;
A
#
# COMPACT_ATOMS: atom_id res chain seq x y z
N MET A 1 10.13 -33.15 26.51
CA MET A 1 11.10 -33.62 25.48
C MET A 1 11.55 -32.39 24.73
N GLU A 2 12.75 -31.87 25.06
CA GLU A 2 13.35 -30.80 24.27
C GLU A 2 13.58 -31.33 22.86
N SER A 3 12.93 -30.75 21.88
CA SER A 3 13.08 -31.14 20.49
C SER A 3 14.53 -30.85 20.06
N ASN A 4 15.19 -31.82 19.45
CA ASN A 4 16.53 -31.73 18.89
C ASN A 4 16.54 -30.86 17.62
N LYS A 5 15.91 -29.67 17.69
CA LYS A 5 15.66 -28.75 16.59
C LYS A 5 16.86 -27.81 16.47
N LYS A 6 17.46 -27.75 15.29
CA LYS A 6 18.59 -26.86 15.01
C LYS A 6 18.12 -25.41 15.05
N ARG A 7 18.83 -24.56 15.82
CA ARG A 7 18.52 -23.15 16.06
C ARG A 7 19.43 -22.20 15.30
N VAL A 8 20.62 -22.64 14.92
CA VAL A 8 21.65 -21.78 14.31
C VAL A 8 22.18 -22.38 13.01
N TYR A 9 22.21 -21.56 11.95
CA TYR A 9 22.62 -21.98 10.61
C TYR A 9 23.77 -21.12 10.11
N CYS A 10 24.94 -21.71 9.90
CA CYS A 10 26.15 -21.04 9.42
C CYS A 10 26.10 -20.77 7.92
N PHE A 11 26.77 -19.67 7.48
CA PHE A 11 26.99 -19.31 6.08
C PHE A 11 28.35 -18.61 5.92
N GLY A 12 28.93 -18.67 4.74
CA GLY A 12 30.21 -18.04 4.39
C GLY A 12 31.21 -19.03 3.81
N GLY A 13 32.31 -18.55 3.21
CA GLY A 13 33.35 -19.42 2.63
C GLY A 13 32.85 -20.34 1.52
N LYS A 14 31.87 -19.90 0.73
CA LYS A 14 31.20 -20.67 -0.36
C LYS A 14 30.36 -21.87 0.12
N THR A 15 29.95 -21.88 1.37
CA THR A 15 29.12 -22.93 1.95
C THR A 15 28.02 -22.33 2.82
N ALA A 16 26.89 -23.04 2.91
CA ALA A 16 25.81 -22.67 3.84
C ALA A 16 25.08 -23.91 4.34
N GLU A 17 24.62 -23.85 5.59
CA GLU A 17 23.79 -24.90 6.20
C GLU A 17 22.29 -24.71 5.93
N GLY A 18 21.90 -23.54 5.43
CA GLY A 18 20.54 -23.18 4.98
C GLY A 18 20.49 -22.89 3.49
N ASN A 19 19.31 -22.54 2.99
CA ASN A 19 19.10 -22.14 1.58
C ASN A 19 17.93 -21.15 1.42
N GLY A 20 17.72 -20.64 0.21
CA GLY A 20 16.71 -19.63 -0.12
C GLY A 20 15.24 -20.03 0.11
N THR A 21 14.94 -21.35 0.26
CA THR A 21 13.58 -21.83 0.52
C THR A 21 13.21 -21.76 2.00
N MET A 22 14.19 -21.60 2.89
CA MET A 22 14.00 -21.63 4.35
C MET A 22 13.62 -20.26 4.93
N ARG A 23 12.88 -19.44 4.19
CA ARG A 23 12.52 -18.08 4.62
C ARG A 23 11.69 -18.01 5.89
N GLU A 24 10.85 -18.99 6.13
CA GLU A 24 10.05 -19.05 7.37
C GLU A 24 10.93 -19.19 8.61
N LEU A 25 12.03 -19.92 8.50
CA LEU A 25 12.93 -20.25 9.59
C LEU A 25 14.09 -19.24 9.72
N LEU A 26 14.73 -18.90 8.60
CA LEU A 26 15.92 -18.03 8.57
C LEU A 26 15.61 -16.55 8.34
N GLY A 27 14.33 -16.23 8.10
CA GLY A 27 13.92 -14.92 7.58
C GLY A 27 14.42 -14.71 6.15
N GLY A 28 13.94 -13.64 5.50
CA GLY A 28 14.33 -13.35 4.12
C GLY A 28 15.84 -13.06 3.97
N LYS A 29 16.44 -12.36 4.95
CA LYS A 29 17.86 -11.99 4.91
C LYS A 29 18.77 -13.20 5.10
N GLY A 30 18.52 -14.02 6.12
CA GLY A 30 19.32 -15.21 6.38
C GLY A 30 19.26 -16.25 5.27
N ALA A 31 18.07 -16.50 4.72
CA ALA A 31 17.87 -17.39 3.59
C ALA A 31 18.65 -16.91 2.34
N ASN A 32 18.60 -15.62 2.04
CA ASN A 32 19.31 -15.08 0.87
C ASN A 32 20.84 -15.02 1.08
N LEU A 33 21.33 -14.77 2.31
CA LEU A 33 22.76 -14.89 2.61
C LEU A 33 23.27 -16.30 2.38
N ALA A 34 22.53 -17.30 2.85
CA ALA A 34 22.85 -18.70 2.59
C ALA A 34 22.86 -19.02 1.10
N GLU A 35 21.86 -18.55 0.34
CA GLU A 35 21.76 -18.77 -1.09
C GLU A 35 22.92 -18.12 -1.85
N MET A 36 23.29 -16.87 -1.54
CA MET A 36 24.46 -16.23 -2.15
C MET A 36 25.76 -17.00 -1.92
N CYS A 37 25.94 -17.61 -0.75
CA CYS A 37 27.11 -18.45 -0.50
C CYS A 37 27.15 -19.71 -1.39
N THR A 38 25.99 -20.33 -1.64
CA THR A 38 25.91 -21.50 -2.56
C THR A 38 26.15 -21.11 -4.03
N LEU A 39 25.90 -19.85 -4.37
CA LEU A 39 26.22 -19.26 -5.69
C LEU A 39 27.68 -18.79 -5.79
N GLU A 40 28.52 -19.10 -4.83
CA GLU A 40 29.93 -18.70 -4.72
C GLU A 40 30.17 -17.18 -4.68
N ILE A 41 29.16 -16.40 -4.38
CA ILE A 41 29.25 -14.95 -4.22
C ILE A 41 30.01 -14.60 -2.93
N PRO A 42 30.89 -13.58 -2.93
CA PRO A 42 31.68 -13.23 -1.77
C PRO A 42 30.83 -12.60 -0.65
N VAL A 43 30.44 -13.42 0.31
CA VAL A 43 29.65 -13.01 1.50
C VAL A 43 30.52 -13.13 2.75
N PRO A 44 30.60 -12.11 3.63
CA PRO A 44 31.27 -12.24 4.91
C PRO A 44 30.63 -13.36 5.75
N ALA A 45 31.45 -14.23 6.34
CA ALA A 45 30.96 -15.38 7.08
C ALA A 45 30.14 -14.96 8.32
N GLY A 46 29.20 -15.80 8.69
CA GLY A 46 28.35 -15.58 9.84
C GLY A 46 27.37 -16.74 10.07
N PHE A 47 26.34 -16.46 10.85
CA PHE A 47 25.28 -17.42 11.13
C PHE A 47 23.94 -16.72 11.36
N THR A 48 22.87 -17.45 11.11
CA THR A 48 21.48 -17.01 11.35
C THR A 48 20.90 -17.78 12.51
N ILE A 49 20.40 -17.06 13.52
CA ILE A 49 19.57 -17.60 14.61
C ILE A 49 18.12 -17.52 14.12
N THR A 50 17.39 -18.62 14.24
CA THR A 50 16.06 -18.79 13.61
C THR A 50 14.96 -17.90 14.20
N THR A 51 13.90 -17.70 13.44
CA THR A 51 12.68 -16.98 13.88
C THR A 51 12.03 -17.65 15.09
N GLU A 52 12.13 -18.99 15.22
CA GLU A 52 11.60 -19.74 16.34
C GLU A 52 12.30 -19.37 17.66
N CYS A 53 13.58 -19.02 17.61
CA CYS A 53 14.32 -18.55 18.79
C CYS A 53 13.80 -17.19 19.29
N CYS A 54 13.22 -16.36 18.43
CA CYS A 54 12.55 -15.14 18.86
C CYS A 54 11.33 -15.46 19.74
N THR A 55 10.51 -16.42 19.34
CA THR A 55 9.37 -16.89 20.14
C THR A 55 9.83 -17.50 21.45
N GLU A 56 10.83 -18.42 21.39
CA GLU A 56 11.44 -19.03 22.59
C GLU A 56 11.99 -17.99 23.58
N TYR A 57 12.60 -16.92 23.08
CA TYR A 57 13.11 -15.80 23.88
C TYR A 57 12.00 -15.10 24.69
N TYR A 58 10.85 -14.88 24.08
CA TYR A 58 9.71 -14.29 24.79
C TYR A 58 9.05 -15.28 25.78
N GLU A 59 8.97 -16.56 25.44
CA GLU A 59 8.48 -17.61 26.33
C GLU A 59 9.37 -17.77 27.58
N LEU A 60 10.67 -17.53 27.42
CA LEU A 60 11.66 -17.54 28.51
C LEU A 60 11.81 -16.19 29.23
N ALA A 61 10.85 -15.26 29.04
CA ALA A 61 10.85 -13.94 29.65
C ALA A 61 12.14 -13.12 29.40
N GLY A 62 12.71 -13.22 28.19
CA GLY A 62 13.94 -12.55 27.79
C GLY A 62 15.21 -13.37 28.07
N GLY A 63 15.08 -14.64 28.38
CA GLY A 63 16.20 -15.56 28.56
C GLY A 63 16.60 -16.31 27.30
N TYR A 64 17.76 -16.96 27.34
CA TYR A 64 18.27 -17.81 26.27
C TYR A 64 18.38 -19.26 26.76
N SER A 65 17.92 -20.20 25.94
CA SER A 65 18.11 -21.63 26.25
C SER A 65 19.58 -22.04 26.18
N GLU A 66 19.98 -23.01 26.99
CA GLU A 66 21.35 -23.54 27.00
C GLU A 66 21.76 -24.11 25.64
N ASN A 67 20.82 -24.75 24.93
CA ASN A 67 21.04 -25.27 23.58
C ASN A 67 21.39 -24.15 22.60
N LEU A 68 20.70 -23.01 22.67
CA LEU A 68 20.99 -21.86 21.81
C LEU A 68 22.40 -21.31 22.10
N LYS A 69 22.78 -21.21 23.38
CA LYS A 69 24.15 -20.75 23.77
C LYS A 69 25.24 -21.65 23.20
N VAL A 70 25.06 -22.96 23.26
CA VAL A 70 26.00 -23.94 22.71
C VAL A 70 26.10 -23.80 21.18
N GLU A 71 24.95 -23.76 20.47
CA GLU A 71 24.94 -23.62 19.02
C GLU A 71 25.56 -22.31 18.55
N VAL A 72 25.30 -21.18 19.24
CA VAL A 72 25.92 -19.88 18.93
C VAL A 72 27.45 -19.92 19.14
N ALA A 73 27.93 -20.54 20.21
CA ALA A 73 29.35 -20.68 20.45
C ALA A 73 30.06 -21.53 19.38
N GLU A 74 29.42 -22.60 18.89
CA GLU A 74 29.93 -23.43 17.80
C GLU A 74 29.93 -22.69 16.46
N ALA A 75 28.84 -21.95 16.16
CA ALA A 75 28.73 -21.16 14.96
C ALA A 75 29.75 -20.01 14.91
N LEU A 76 30.01 -19.38 16.06
CA LEU A 76 31.03 -18.34 16.18
C LEU A 76 32.42 -18.90 15.87
N LYS A 77 32.78 -20.07 16.39
CA LYS A 77 34.06 -20.75 16.06
C LYS A 77 34.21 -21.07 14.58
N LYS A 78 33.13 -21.49 13.91
CA LYS A 78 33.13 -21.71 12.45
C LYS A 78 33.35 -20.40 11.69
N THR A 79 32.70 -19.32 12.13
CA THR A 79 32.86 -17.99 11.55
C THR A 79 34.29 -17.48 11.72
N GLU A 80 34.87 -17.62 12.90
CA GLU A 80 36.28 -17.30 13.22
C GLU A 80 37.24 -18.04 12.30
N ALA A 81 37.07 -19.34 12.14
CA ALA A 81 37.90 -20.17 11.27
C ALA A 81 37.81 -19.73 9.80
N THR A 82 36.61 -19.38 9.31
CA THR A 82 36.39 -18.95 7.93
C THR A 82 37.04 -17.59 7.67
N MET A 83 36.94 -16.65 8.62
CA MET A 83 37.46 -15.29 8.49
C MET A 83 38.94 -15.18 8.88
N GLY A 84 39.51 -16.18 9.53
CA GLY A 84 40.90 -16.15 10.03
C GLY A 84 41.11 -15.12 11.15
N MET A 85 40.08 -14.80 11.92
CA MET A 85 40.04 -13.83 13.02
C MET A 85 39.33 -14.46 14.21
N LYS A 86 39.52 -13.92 15.41
CA LYS A 86 38.89 -14.47 16.62
C LYS A 86 38.07 -13.39 17.37
N PHE A 87 36.86 -13.73 17.76
CA PHE A 87 36.01 -12.81 18.50
C PHE A 87 36.55 -12.54 19.91
N GLY A 88 36.65 -11.25 20.26
CA GLY A 88 37.26 -10.84 21.54
C GLY A 88 38.77 -11.00 21.63
N ASP A 89 39.48 -11.35 20.57
CA ASP A 89 40.93 -11.48 20.54
C ASP A 89 41.62 -10.10 20.65
N LYS A 90 42.73 -10.05 21.39
CA LYS A 90 43.43 -8.80 21.63
C LYS A 90 44.34 -8.38 20.47
N GLU A 91 44.77 -9.30 19.62
CA GLU A 91 45.69 -9.03 18.52
C GLU A 91 45.01 -9.01 17.16
N ASN A 92 44.06 -9.93 16.92
CA ASN A 92 43.34 -10.04 15.65
C ASN A 92 41.84 -10.20 15.87
N PRO A 93 41.16 -9.16 16.39
CA PRO A 93 39.76 -9.24 16.77
C PRO A 93 38.85 -9.38 15.57
N LEU A 94 37.93 -10.37 15.59
CA LEU A 94 36.77 -10.45 14.74
C LEU A 94 35.69 -9.50 15.28
N LEU A 95 35.18 -8.62 14.45
CA LEU A 95 33.99 -7.82 14.75
C LEU A 95 32.80 -8.39 13.99
N VAL A 96 31.64 -8.31 14.61
CA VAL A 96 30.39 -8.78 13.99
C VAL A 96 29.28 -7.73 14.05
N SER A 97 28.28 -7.88 13.20
CA SER A 97 27.02 -7.15 13.26
C SER A 97 25.90 -8.10 13.67
N CYS A 98 24.89 -7.60 14.39
CA CYS A 98 23.62 -8.28 14.60
C CYS A 98 22.53 -7.53 13.82
N ARG A 99 21.92 -8.24 12.86
CA ARG A 99 20.92 -7.69 11.94
C ARG A 99 19.64 -8.50 12.02
N SER A 100 18.49 -7.82 12.07
CA SER A 100 17.19 -8.47 12.01
C SER A 100 16.94 -9.17 10.68
N GLY A 101 16.16 -10.24 10.69
CA GLY A 101 15.81 -11.02 9.51
C GLY A 101 14.36 -11.52 9.57
N ALA A 102 13.35 -10.64 9.35
CA ALA A 102 11.96 -11.06 9.27
C ALA A 102 11.66 -11.85 8.00
N ARG A 103 10.59 -12.65 8.02
CA ARG A 103 10.10 -13.41 6.84
C ARG A 103 9.71 -12.49 5.69
N SER A 104 9.09 -11.35 6.02
CA SER A 104 8.77 -10.25 5.09
C SER A 104 9.74 -9.09 5.29
N SER A 105 10.07 -8.37 4.21
CA SER A 105 10.94 -7.20 4.28
C SER A 105 10.24 -6.05 5.01
N MET A 106 10.88 -5.54 6.07
CA MET A 106 10.41 -4.43 6.90
C MET A 106 11.50 -3.34 6.98
N PRO A 107 11.70 -2.54 5.92
CA PRO A 107 12.81 -1.60 5.83
C PRO A 107 12.78 -0.55 6.94
N GLY A 108 13.86 -0.41 7.71
CA GLY A 108 13.98 0.58 8.77
C GLY A 108 13.14 0.34 10.04
N MET A 109 12.32 -0.73 10.07
CA MET A 109 11.40 -0.97 11.19
C MET A 109 12.04 -1.71 12.37
N MET A 110 13.11 -2.43 12.12
CA MET A 110 13.85 -3.19 13.13
C MET A 110 15.31 -2.77 13.18
N ASP A 111 15.89 -2.92 14.34
CA ASP A 111 17.21 -2.38 14.63
C ASP A 111 18.35 -3.28 14.14
N THR A 112 19.52 -2.66 13.96
CA THR A 112 20.79 -3.29 13.60
C THR A 112 21.87 -2.76 14.55
N ILE A 113 22.77 -3.62 15.01
CA ILE A 113 23.93 -3.22 15.82
C ILE A 113 25.20 -3.63 15.06
N LEU A 114 26.09 -2.69 14.84
CA LEU A 114 27.34 -2.87 14.11
C LEU A 114 28.53 -2.81 15.05
N ASN A 115 29.68 -3.30 14.59
CA ASN A 115 31.00 -3.21 15.28
C ASN A 115 31.03 -3.93 16.64
N ILE A 116 30.18 -4.92 16.86
CA ILE A 116 30.16 -5.72 18.09
C ILE A 116 31.51 -6.45 18.27
N GLY A 117 32.08 -6.37 19.45
CA GLY A 117 33.41 -6.91 19.76
C GLY A 117 34.45 -5.83 20.00
N LEU A 118 34.15 -4.55 19.72
CA LEU A 118 35.05 -3.44 20.11
C LEU A 118 34.90 -3.16 21.61
N CYS A 119 36.02 -3.27 22.32
CA CYS A 119 36.13 -3.00 23.74
C CYS A 119 37.58 -2.57 24.04
N SER A 120 37.84 -2.15 25.26
CA SER A 120 39.18 -1.68 25.70
C SER A 120 40.30 -2.67 25.40
N GLU A 121 40.01 -3.98 25.43
CA GLU A 121 41.01 -5.03 25.18
C GLU A 121 41.28 -5.26 23.67
N THR A 122 40.30 -5.03 22.80
CA THR A 122 40.38 -5.36 21.35
C THR A 122 40.81 -4.17 20.50
N ILE A 123 40.56 -2.93 20.94
CA ILE A 123 40.90 -1.69 20.23
C ILE A 123 42.39 -1.61 19.89
N PRO A 124 43.36 -1.85 20.82
CA PRO A 124 44.78 -1.75 20.49
C PRO A 124 45.22 -2.70 19.37
N GLY A 125 44.72 -3.92 19.34
CA GLY A 125 45.03 -4.90 18.29
C GLY A 125 44.47 -4.48 16.94
N LEU A 126 43.26 -3.97 16.90
CA LEU A 126 42.69 -3.49 15.66
C LEU A 126 43.44 -2.25 15.13
N ILE A 127 43.86 -1.33 15.99
CA ILE A 127 44.70 -0.19 15.62
C ILE A 127 46.03 -0.67 15.03
N ALA A 128 46.71 -1.64 15.70
CA ALA A 128 47.98 -2.17 15.21
C ALA A 128 47.83 -2.86 13.84
N LYS A 129 46.70 -3.56 13.61
CA LYS A 129 46.40 -4.24 12.33
C LYS A 129 46.06 -3.29 11.20
N THR A 130 45.28 -2.26 11.47
CA THR A 130 44.79 -1.33 10.43
C THR A 130 45.72 -0.13 10.24
N ASN A 131 46.62 0.11 11.17
CA ASN A 131 47.42 1.35 11.25
C ASN A 131 46.57 2.63 11.12
N ASN A 132 45.29 2.56 11.55
CA ASN A 132 44.33 3.66 11.41
C ASN A 132 43.53 3.84 12.72
N PRO A 133 44.09 4.51 13.73
CA PRO A 133 43.39 4.72 15.00
C PRO A 133 42.08 5.53 14.84
N ARG A 134 42.05 6.46 13.86
CA ARG A 134 40.85 7.23 13.60
C ARG A 134 39.66 6.33 13.19
N PHE A 135 39.89 5.38 12.28
CA PHE A 135 38.89 4.41 11.86
C PHE A 135 38.36 3.59 13.03
N VAL A 136 39.26 3.11 13.90
CA VAL A 136 38.88 2.24 15.04
C VAL A 136 38.03 3.01 16.05
N TYR A 137 38.39 4.25 16.39
CA TYR A 137 37.61 5.06 17.33
C TYR A 137 36.31 5.56 16.72
N ASP A 138 36.25 5.81 15.41
CA ASP A 138 34.98 6.09 14.72
C ASP A 138 34.04 4.88 14.77
N ALA A 139 34.56 3.66 14.53
CA ALA A 139 33.77 2.44 14.65
C ALA A 139 33.31 2.19 16.10
N TYR A 140 34.13 2.53 17.09
CA TYR A 140 33.80 2.37 18.50
C TYR A 140 32.72 3.38 18.97
N ARG A 141 32.82 4.63 18.57
CA ARG A 141 31.76 5.61 18.87
C ARG A 141 30.39 5.20 18.26
N ARG A 142 30.39 4.67 17.02
CA ARG A 142 29.19 4.16 16.36
C ARG A 142 28.57 2.98 17.13
N LEU A 143 29.42 2.05 17.62
CA LEU A 143 28.94 0.97 18.48
C LEU A 143 28.30 1.50 19.76
N ILE A 144 28.95 2.44 20.45
CA ILE A 144 28.43 3.01 21.70
C ILE A 144 27.06 3.66 21.44
N MET A 145 26.94 4.46 20.38
CA MET A 145 25.68 5.14 20.02
C MET A 145 24.57 4.13 19.69
N MET A 146 24.85 3.17 18.81
CA MET A 146 23.84 2.18 18.40
C MET A 146 23.44 1.25 19.54
N TYR A 147 24.42 0.74 20.30
CA TYR A 147 24.16 -0.20 21.38
C TYR A 147 23.37 0.47 22.51
N SER A 148 23.73 1.70 22.86
CA SER A 148 23.01 2.46 23.90
C SER A 148 21.57 2.76 23.50
N ASP A 149 21.34 3.16 22.25
CA ASP A 149 20.01 3.43 21.71
C ASP A 149 19.16 2.16 21.64
N VAL A 150 19.68 1.13 20.96
CA VAL A 150 18.91 -0.08 20.64
C VAL A 150 18.77 -1.02 21.83
N VAL A 151 19.89 -1.32 22.51
CA VAL A 151 19.92 -2.36 23.54
C VAL A 151 19.62 -1.80 24.92
N MET A 152 20.17 -0.62 25.26
CA MET A 152 20.10 -0.10 26.63
C MET A 152 18.90 0.84 26.83
N GLU A 153 18.36 1.49 25.76
CA GLU A 153 17.20 2.38 25.86
C GLU A 153 15.94 1.69 25.30
N LYS A 154 15.85 1.47 23.98
CA LYS A 154 14.64 0.95 23.32
C LYS A 154 14.26 -0.46 23.77
N ALA A 155 15.25 -1.38 23.84
CA ALA A 155 14.98 -2.76 24.22
C ALA A 155 14.58 -2.89 25.70
N GLU A 156 14.92 -1.93 26.55
CA GLU A 156 14.49 -1.87 27.94
C GLU A 156 13.15 -1.12 28.12
N GLY A 157 12.52 -0.69 27.03
CA GLY A 157 11.23 -0.02 27.05
C GLY A 157 11.28 1.41 27.60
N ILE A 158 12.46 2.04 27.60
CA ILE A 158 12.61 3.44 28.00
C ILE A 158 12.12 4.32 26.86
N GLU A 159 11.19 5.21 27.18
CA GLU A 159 10.61 6.17 26.24
C GLU A 159 10.99 7.58 26.69
N PRO A 160 12.08 8.14 26.17
CA PRO A 160 12.47 9.50 26.49
C PRO A 160 11.50 10.51 25.87
N ALA A 161 11.42 11.72 26.43
CA ALA A 161 10.74 12.84 25.80
C ALA A 161 11.41 13.16 24.45
N ASP A 162 10.67 13.81 23.55
CA ASP A 162 11.20 14.17 22.24
C ASP A 162 12.50 14.98 22.34
N GLY A 163 13.48 14.62 21.52
CA GLY A 163 14.83 15.20 21.57
C GLY A 163 15.68 14.80 22.77
N GLN A 164 15.21 13.94 23.68
CA GLN A 164 15.95 13.54 24.90
C GLN A 164 16.47 12.09 24.87
N GLY A 165 16.24 11.36 23.80
CA GLY A 165 16.79 10.02 23.65
C GLY A 165 18.32 9.99 23.70
N ILE A 166 18.88 8.86 24.18
CA ILE A 166 20.32 8.75 24.35
C ILE A 166 21.08 9.01 23.04
N ARG A 167 20.62 8.47 21.92
CA ARG A 167 21.23 8.70 20.61
C ARG A 167 21.27 10.19 20.27
N GLN A 168 20.16 10.90 20.42
CA GLN A 168 20.06 12.35 20.13
C GLN A 168 20.98 13.20 21.03
N GLN A 169 21.19 12.75 22.28
CA GLN A 169 22.13 13.43 23.18
C GLN A 169 23.59 13.21 22.74
N LEU A 170 23.93 11.99 22.32
CA LEU A 170 25.27 11.69 21.82
C LEU A 170 25.55 12.37 20.49
N ASP A 171 24.57 12.43 19.58
CA ASP A 171 24.66 13.19 18.33
C ASP A 171 24.91 14.68 18.60
N ARG A 172 24.20 15.30 19.56
CA ARG A 172 24.45 16.70 19.95
C ARG A 172 25.86 16.93 20.46
N MET A 173 26.38 16.03 21.27
CA MET A 173 27.76 16.13 21.76
C MET A 173 28.78 16.12 20.60
N MET A 174 28.51 15.33 19.57
CA MET A 174 29.34 15.28 18.36
C MET A 174 29.21 16.56 17.52
N GLU A 175 28.01 17.07 17.32
CA GLU A 175 27.76 18.31 16.60
C GLU A 175 28.38 19.52 17.33
N GLU A 176 28.28 19.58 18.65
CA GLU A 176 28.94 20.60 19.47
C GLU A 176 30.46 20.58 19.28
N LEU A 177 31.08 19.40 19.22
CA LEU A 177 32.50 19.26 18.94
C LEU A 177 32.86 19.79 17.55
N LYS A 178 32.10 19.39 16.54
CA LYS A 178 32.31 19.85 15.15
C LYS A 178 32.17 21.38 15.04
N HIS A 179 31.11 21.92 15.62
CA HIS A 179 30.89 23.37 15.61
C HIS A 179 32.02 24.14 16.33
N ALA A 180 32.44 23.65 17.51
CA ALA A 180 33.51 24.28 18.27
C ALA A 180 34.86 24.30 17.53
N LYS A 181 35.09 23.30 16.67
CA LYS A 181 36.35 23.14 15.90
C LYS A 181 36.23 23.69 14.46
N GLY A 182 35.03 24.04 13.99
CA GLY A 182 34.78 24.47 12.61
C GLY A 182 34.91 23.34 11.59
N TYR A 183 34.61 22.12 11.97
CA TYR A 183 34.61 20.92 11.09
C TYR A 183 33.34 20.88 10.23
N ALA A 184 33.52 20.55 8.97
CA ALA A 184 32.41 20.42 8.03
C ALA A 184 31.76 19.02 8.03
N SER A 185 32.53 17.99 8.43
CA SER A 185 32.14 16.60 8.35
C SER A 185 32.69 15.81 9.55
N ASP A 186 32.04 14.67 9.86
CA ASP A 186 32.52 13.70 10.85
C ASP A 186 33.94 13.21 10.52
N THR A 187 34.29 13.18 9.22
CA THR A 187 35.61 12.76 8.76
C THR A 187 36.74 13.70 9.16
N ASP A 188 36.42 14.93 9.57
CA ASP A 188 37.41 15.93 9.99
C ASP A 188 37.85 15.74 11.46
N ILE A 189 37.09 14.99 12.25
CA ILE A 189 37.37 14.70 13.66
C ILE A 189 38.61 13.81 13.76
N THR A 190 39.60 14.19 14.56
CA THR A 190 40.85 13.44 14.73
C THR A 190 40.67 12.17 15.56
N ALA A 191 41.69 11.29 15.53
CA ALA A 191 41.67 10.04 16.30
C ALA A 191 41.63 10.31 17.82
N GLU A 192 42.38 11.29 18.28
CA GLU A 192 42.46 11.68 19.71
C GLU A 192 41.13 12.28 20.19
N GLU A 193 40.48 13.11 19.33
CA GLU A 193 39.19 13.68 19.63
C GLU A 193 38.09 12.62 19.66
N LEU A 194 38.12 11.65 18.74
CA LEU A 194 37.18 10.50 18.73
C LEU A 194 37.36 9.63 19.96
N GLN A 195 38.63 9.40 20.39
CA GLN A 195 38.91 8.66 21.62
C GLN A 195 38.32 9.36 22.85
N ASP A 196 38.55 10.67 23.00
CA ASP A 196 37.98 11.48 24.07
C ASP A 196 36.43 11.50 24.03
N LEU A 197 35.86 11.60 22.83
CA LEU A 197 34.43 11.57 22.62
C LEU A 197 33.81 10.24 23.04
N CYS A 198 34.46 9.10 22.74
CA CYS A 198 33.99 7.78 23.17
C CYS A 198 33.94 7.67 24.70
N GLU A 199 34.95 8.19 25.42
CA GLU A 199 34.91 8.19 26.88
C GLU A 199 33.79 9.09 27.43
N LYS A 200 33.59 10.27 26.84
CA LYS A 200 32.47 11.16 27.21
C LYS A 200 31.12 10.51 26.93
N PHE A 201 31.00 9.78 25.83
CA PHE A 201 29.75 9.04 25.49
C PHE A 201 29.44 7.98 26.55
N LYS A 202 30.43 7.18 26.96
CA LYS A 202 30.22 6.15 28.01
C LYS A 202 29.76 6.78 29.34
N VAL A 203 30.38 7.92 29.73
CA VAL A 203 29.95 8.67 30.92
C VAL A 203 28.50 9.13 30.75
N ARG A 204 28.13 9.73 29.61
CA ARG A 204 26.78 10.19 29.35
C ARG A 204 25.76 9.08 29.36
N VAL A 205 26.04 7.94 28.73
CA VAL A 205 25.21 6.72 28.76
C VAL A 205 24.90 6.30 30.19
N LYS A 206 25.94 6.23 31.05
CA LYS A 206 25.78 5.89 32.47
C LYS A 206 24.90 6.90 33.23
N GLU A 207 25.09 8.21 32.95
CA GLU A 207 24.30 9.27 33.58
C GLU A 207 22.82 9.20 33.22
N VAL A 208 22.51 8.94 31.96
CA VAL A 208 21.13 8.97 31.43
C VAL A 208 20.42 7.65 31.69
N LEU A 209 21.09 6.51 31.42
CA LEU A 209 20.47 5.18 31.48
C LEU A 209 20.72 4.45 32.80
N GLY A 210 21.59 4.97 33.67
CA GLY A 210 21.89 4.38 34.99
C GLY A 210 22.74 3.13 34.97
N THR A 211 23.12 2.63 33.76
CA THR A 211 23.97 1.44 33.58
C THR A 211 25.19 1.77 32.73
N GLU A 212 26.28 1.06 32.96
CA GLU A 212 27.52 1.25 32.18
C GLU A 212 27.39 0.57 30.81
N PHE A 213 27.97 1.20 29.76
CA PHE A 213 28.15 0.55 28.48
C PHE A 213 29.04 -0.69 28.64
N PRO A 214 28.66 -1.88 28.12
CA PRO A 214 29.43 -3.13 28.36
C PRO A 214 30.77 -3.13 27.62
N ASP A 215 31.83 -3.16 28.34
CA ASP A 215 33.22 -3.26 27.84
C ASP A 215 33.69 -4.73 27.71
N ASN A 216 32.82 -5.57 27.14
CA ASN A 216 33.07 -7.00 26.96
C ASN A 216 32.37 -7.49 25.67
N ALA A 217 33.12 -8.12 24.77
CA ALA A 217 32.65 -8.57 23.49
C ALA A 217 31.45 -9.56 23.58
N GLU A 218 31.55 -10.54 24.51
CA GLU A 218 30.49 -11.55 24.68
C GLU A 218 29.19 -10.93 25.23
N ALA A 219 29.31 -10.01 26.21
CA ALA A 219 28.15 -9.27 26.73
C ALA A 219 27.48 -8.40 25.64
N GLN A 220 28.28 -7.74 24.81
CA GLN A 220 27.78 -6.98 23.65
C GLN A 220 27.03 -7.88 22.65
N LEU A 221 27.55 -9.08 22.35
CA LEU A 221 26.90 -10.01 21.41
C LEU A 221 25.53 -10.46 21.92
N TRP A 222 25.44 -10.96 23.16
CA TRP A 222 24.18 -11.42 23.71
C TRP A 222 23.18 -10.30 23.94
N GLY A 223 23.62 -9.12 24.38
CA GLY A 223 22.78 -7.95 24.47
C GLY A 223 22.22 -7.55 23.11
N SER A 224 23.03 -7.60 22.03
CA SER A 224 22.62 -7.28 20.67
C SER A 224 21.62 -8.29 20.11
N ILE A 225 21.82 -9.60 20.35
CA ILE A 225 20.86 -10.64 19.94
C ILE A 225 19.50 -10.39 20.60
N GLY A 226 19.48 -10.11 21.90
CA GLY A 226 18.25 -9.78 22.63
C GLY A 226 17.60 -8.48 22.16
N GLY A 227 18.40 -7.44 21.89
CA GLY A 227 17.93 -6.18 21.34
C GLY A 227 17.23 -6.35 20.00
N VAL A 228 17.80 -7.17 19.10
CA VAL A 228 17.15 -7.48 17.82
C VAL A 228 15.84 -8.25 18.01
N PHE A 229 15.78 -9.25 18.90
CA PHE A 229 14.52 -9.94 19.19
C PHE A 229 13.46 -8.99 19.77
N LYS A 230 13.85 -8.10 20.69
CA LYS A 230 12.92 -7.11 21.28
C LYS A 230 12.43 -6.09 20.25
N SER A 231 13.26 -5.74 19.24
CA SER A 231 12.86 -4.79 18.17
C SER A 231 11.67 -5.27 17.34
N TRP A 232 11.39 -6.59 17.31
CA TRP A 232 10.17 -7.14 16.68
C TRP A 232 8.89 -6.55 17.29
N ASN A 233 8.87 -6.34 18.60
CA ASN A 233 7.76 -5.74 19.33
C ASN A 233 7.96 -4.26 19.64
N GLY A 234 8.89 -3.60 18.98
CA GLY A 234 9.02 -2.14 19.01
C GLY A 234 7.82 -1.46 18.32
N LYS A 235 7.48 -0.24 18.76
CA LYS A 235 6.32 0.51 18.25
C LYS A 235 6.28 0.61 16.72
N ARG A 236 7.41 0.93 16.09
CA ARG A 236 7.57 1.04 14.62
C ARG A 236 7.27 -0.29 13.91
N ALA A 237 7.84 -1.39 14.42
CA ALA A 237 7.63 -2.71 13.84
C ALA A 237 6.18 -3.18 13.98
N ILE A 238 5.52 -2.87 15.10
CA ILE A 238 4.10 -3.16 15.32
C ILE A 238 3.24 -2.35 14.36
N ALA A 239 3.47 -1.04 14.23
CA ALA A 239 2.72 -0.17 13.31
C ALA A 239 2.85 -0.67 11.86
N TYR A 240 4.08 -0.96 11.41
CA TYR A 240 4.34 -1.49 10.07
C TYR A 240 3.66 -2.85 9.83
N ARG A 241 3.74 -3.79 10.78
CA ARG A 241 3.07 -5.09 10.66
C ARG A 241 1.56 -4.96 10.53
N ARG A 242 0.95 -4.03 11.27
CA ARG A 242 -0.49 -3.72 11.13
C ARG A 242 -0.84 -3.23 9.73
N ILE A 243 -0.03 -2.31 9.19
CA ILE A 243 -0.23 -1.75 7.85
C ILE A 243 -0.11 -2.83 6.77
N GLU A 244 0.91 -3.69 6.88
CA GLU A 244 1.25 -4.71 5.88
C GLU A 244 0.57 -6.07 6.14
N ASN A 245 -0.30 -6.17 7.16
CA ASN A 245 -0.97 -7.41 7.58
C ASN A 245 0.00 -8.57 7.84
N ILE A 246 1.13 -8.29 8.52
CA ILE A 246 2.14 -9.28 8.91
C ILE A 246 1.78 -9.85 10.28
N PRO A 247 1.61 -11.19 10.43
CA PRO A 247 1.28 -11.82 11.69
C PRO A 247 2.33 -11.58 12.79
N ASP A 248 1.88 -11.23 13.99
CA ASP A 248 2.75 -10.94 15.12
C ASP A 248 3.56 -12.16 15.60
N GLU A 249 3.00 -13.35 15.45
CA GLU A 249 3.60 -14.63 15.86
C GLU A 249 4.79 -15.08 14.98
N TRP A 250 5.05 -14.43 13.85
CA TRP A 250 6.13 -14.82 12.96
C TRP A 250 7.52 -14.63 13.56
N GLY A 251 7.71 -13.64 14.42
CA GLY A 251 9.00 -13.32 14.99
C GLY A 251 10.04 -12.84 13.95
N THR A 252 11.25 -12.61 14.40
CA THR A 252 12.40 -12.26 13.56
C THR A 252 13.58 -13.20 13.79
N ALA A 253 14.32 -13.54 12.74
CA ALA A 253 15.64 -14.14 12.84
C ALA A 253 16.68 -13.08 13.21
N VAL A 254 17.83 -13.50 13.75
CA VAL A 254 19.00 -12.67 13.95
C VAL A 254 20.14 -13.16 13.08
N ASN A 255 20.68 -12.30 12.22
CA ASN A 255 21.85 -12.58 11.42
C ASN A 255 23.07 -11.98 12.10
N VAL A 256 23.96 -12.84 12.59
CA VAL A 256 25.27 -12.45 13.13
C VAL A 256 26.28 -12.62 12.00
N GLN A 257 26.83 -11.51 11.50
CA GLN A 257 27.71 -11.51 10.33
C GLN A 257 29.01 -10.79 10.59
N SER A 258 30.12 -11.32 10.11
CA SER A 258 31.43 -10.67 10.21
C SER A 258 31.37 -9.28 9.57
N MET A 259 31.95 -8.29 10.28
CA MET A 259 32.08 -6.94 9.74
C MET A 259 33.11 -6.90 8.61
N VAL A 260 32.76 -6.16 7.57
CA VAL A 260 33.68 -5.65 6.55
C VAL A 260 33.45 -4.14 6.45
N PHE A 261 34.50 -3.38 6.17
CA PHE A 261 34.52 -1.96 6.42
C PHE A 261 34.71 -1.13 5.15
N GLY A 262 33.70 -0.36 4.79
CA GLY A 262 33.76 0.61 3.72
C GLY A 262 34.42 1.96 4.10
N ASN A 263 34.79 2.13 5.38
CA ASN A 263 35.39 3.36 5.91
C ASN A 263 36.85 3.18 6.38
N MET A 264 37.61 2.28 5.74
CA MET A 264 39.02 2.08 6.01
C MET A 264 39.97 2.99 5.21
N GLY A 265 39.46 3.90 4.44
CA GLY A 265 40.22 4.81 3.59
C GLY A 265 39.73 4.85 2.14
N ASP A 266 40.54 5.46 1.27
CA ASP A 266 40.12 5.78 -0.11
C ASP A 266 39.95 4.55 -1.04
N ASN A 267 40.45 3.39 -0.67
CA ASN A 267 40.22 2.12 -1.36
C ASN A 267 39.03 1.33 -0.81
N SER A 268 38.28 1.94 0.08
CA SER A 268 37.13 1.32 0.73
C SER A 268 35.87 2.15 0.48
N ALA A 269 34.75 1.47 0.33
CA ALA A 269 33.47 2.09 0.01
C ALA A 269 32.30 1.20 0.43
N THR A 270 31.12 1.76 0.43
CA THR A 270 29.87 0.99 0.56
C THR A 270 28.83 1.49 -0.40
N GLY A 271 27.82 0.68 -0.71
CA GLY A 271 26.78 1.09 -1.62
C GLY A 271 25.56 0.16 -1.61
N VAL A 272 24.54 0.66 -2.28
CA VAL A 272 23.30 -0.05 -2.53
C VAL A 272 23.02 -0.01 -4.04
N ALA A 273 22.66 -1.15 -4.59
CA ALA A 273 22.43 -1.30 -6.03
C ALA A 273 21.15 -2.08 -6.30
N PHE A 274 20.54 -1.79 -7.44
CA PHE A 274 19.35 -2.48 -7.95
C PHE A 274 19.67 -3.04 -9.33
N SER A 275 19.31 -4.29 -9.57
CA SER A 275 19.59 -4.92 -10.86
C SER A 275 18.86 -4.25 -12.03
N ARG A 276 17.75 -3.56 -11.75
CA ARG A 276 17.00 -2.67 -12.66
C ARG A 276 16.56 -1.42 -11.91
N ASN A 277 16.23 -0.36 -12.62
CA ASN A 277 15.77 0.88 -12.00
C ASN A 277 14.43 0.68 -11.25
N PRO A 278 14.38 0.82 -9.93
CA PRO A 278 13.18 0.55 -9.14
C PRO A 278 12.06 1.58 -9.32
N ALA A 279 12.34 2.74 -9.91
CA ALA A 279 11.37 3.80 -10.11
C ALA A 279 10.56 3.65 -11.41
N ASN A 280 11.22 3.22 -12.51
CA ASN A 280 10.59 3.13 -13.82
C ASN A 280 10.70 1.76 -14.51
N GLY A 281 11.52 0.86 -13.97
CA GLY A 281 11.70 -0.50 -14.50
C GLY A 281 12.79 -0.67 -15.54
N ASP A 282 13.49 0.39 -15.96
CA ASP A 282 14.55 0.31 -16.96
C ASP A 282 15.58 -0.78 -16.62
N ASN A 283 15.91 -1.61 -17.61
CA ASN A 283 16.98 -2.63 -17.48
C ASN A 283 18.37 -1.97 -17.51
N LYS A 284 18.63 -1.18 -16.45
CA LYS A 284 19.91 -0.55 -16.20
C LYS A 284 20.35 -0.84 -14.78
N PHE A 285 21.63 -1.19 -14.62
CA PHE A 285 22.21 -1.35 -13.30
C PHE A 285 22.20 0.00 -12.57
N TYR A 286 21.38 0.11 -11.54
CA TYR A 286 21.05 1.36 -10.86
C TYR A 286 21.52 1.31 -9.42
N GLY A 287 22.09 2.40 -8.89
CA GLY A 287 22.49 2.42 -7.50
C GLY A 287 23.38 3.59 -7.14
N GLU A 288 23.77 3.58 -5.88
CA GLU A 288 24.53 4.65 -5.23
C GLU A 288 25.65 4.08 -4.38
N TRP A 289 26.75 4.81 -4.26
CA TRP A 289 27.87 4.40 -3.46
C TRP A 289 28.55 5.62 -2.78
N LEU A 290 29.23 5.36 -1.68
CA LEU A 290 30.03 6.35 -0.95
C LEU A 290 31.40 5.78 -0.65
N ILE A 291 32.43 6.55 -0.99
CA ILE A 291 33.81 6.25 -0.61
C ILE A 291 34.02 6.57 0.87
N ASN A 292 34.83 5.76 1.53
CA ASN A 292 35.20 5.93 2.93
C ASN A 292 33.96 6.13 3.83
N ALA A 293 33.00 5.21 3.76
CA ALA A 293 31.70 5.28 4.44
C ALA A 293 31.22 3.90 4.92
N GLN A 294 30.35 3.87 5.91
CA GLN A 294 29.59 2.69 6.32
C GLN A 294 28.19 2.69 5.68
N GLY A 295 27.52 1.53 5.67
CA GLY A 295 26.23 1.36 5.02
C GLY A 295 25.13 2.30 5.54
N GLU A 296 25.15 2.66 6.82
CA GLU A 296 24.23 3.61 7.42
C GLU A 296 24.38 5.03 6.83
N ASP A 297 25.57 5.44 6.42
CA ASP A 297 25.83 6.76 5.84
C ASP A 297 25.11 6.93 4.47
N VAL A 298 24.93 5.82 3.73
CA VAL A 298 24.18 5.79 2.46
C VAL A 298 22.68 5.79 2.71
N VAL A 299 22.21 4.95 3.62
CA VAL A 299 20.78 4.71 3.85
C VAL A 299 20.12 5.85 4.63
N ALA A 300 20.82 6.43 5.60
CA ALA A 300 20.32 7.57 6.38
C ALA A 300 20.34 8.90 5.60
N GLY A 301 21.07 8.97 4.48
CA GLY A 301 21.11 10.17 3.65
C GLY A 301 21.98 11.30 4.22
N ILE A 302 22.85 10.97 5.19
CA ILE A 302 23.74 11.93 5.86
C ILE A 302 24.69 12.64 4.85
N ARG A 303 25.07 11.94 3.80
CA ARG A 303 25.92 12.41 2.71
C ARG A 303 25.24 12.18 1.37
N THR A 304 25.41 13.09 0.42
CA THR A 304 24.93 12.89 -0.97
C THR A 304 25.74 11.78 -1.63
N PRO A 305 25.13 10.65 -2.01
CA PRO A 305 25.86 9.53 -2.59
C PRO A 305 26.21 9.76 -4.06
N ASN A 306 27.24 9.08 -4.52
CA ASN A 306 27.67 9.08 -5.90
C ASN A 306 26.86 8.07 -6.74
N PRO A 307 26.66 8.31 -8.05
CA PRO A 307 26.01 7.35 -8.94
C PRO A 307 26.90 6.10 -9.16
N LEU A 308 26.27 4.95 -9.35
CA LEU A 308 26.98 3.69 -9.55
C LEU A 308 27.75 3.64 -10.88
N ASN A 309 27.14 4.17 -11.94
CA ASN A 309 27.72 4.16 -13.29
C ASN A 309 27.41 5.43 -14.09
N GLU A 310 28.06 5.56 -15.24
CA GLU A 310 27.90 6.74 -16.13
C GLU A 310 26.51 6.78 -16.79
N SER A 311 25.92 5.60 -17.09
CA SER A 311 24.65 5.49 -17.83
C SER A 311 23.41 5.92 -17.02
N THR A 312 23.55 6.01 -15.70
CA THR A 312 22.46 6.45 -14.79
C THR A 312 22.64 7.84 -14.23
N LYS A 313 23.70 8.55 -14.65
CA LYS A 313 23.89 9.96 -14.31
C LYS A 313 22.78 10.83 -14.90
N ASN A 314 22.43 11.87 -14.15
CA ASN A 314 21.45 12.86 -14.52
C ASN A 314 22.03 14.28 -14.30
N PRO A 315 21.38 15.36 -14.72
CA PRO A 315 21.91 16.71 -14.56
C PRO A 315 22.32 17.09 -13.13
N HIS A 316 21.72 16.46 -12.12
CA HIS A 316 22.00 16.79 -10.71
C HIS A 316 23.26 16.12 -10.17
N ASN A 317 23.61 14.92 -10.65
CA ASN A 317 24.75 14.14 -10.18
C ASN A 317 25.86 13.97 -11.24
N GLN A 318 25.77 14.67 -12.38
CA GLN A 318 26.68 14.56 -13.50
C GLN A 318 28.14 14.90 -13.13
N HIS A 319 28.33 15.75 -12.12
CA HIS A 319 29.64 16.19 -11.62
C HIS A 319 30.25 15.17 -10.63
N LEU A 320 29.47 14.21 -10.12
CA LEU A 320 29.96 13.23 -9.17
C LEU A 320 30.66 12.05 -9.86
N ALA A 321 31.68 11.47 -9.21
CA ALA A 321 32.40 10.33 -9.74
C ALA A 321 31.59 9.04 -9.60
N SER A 322 31.44 8.25 -10.68
CA SER A 322 30.79 6.95 -10.59
C SER A 322 31.72 5.86 -10.04
N LEU A 323 31.15 4.77 -9.51
CA LEU A 323 31.95 3.58 -9.15
C LEU A 323 32.63 2.99 -10.38
N GLU A 324 31.92 2.99 -11.53
CA GLU A 324 32.42 2.53 -12.81
C GLU A 324 33.76 3.20 -13.21
N THR A 325 33.88 4.50 -12.97
CA THR A 325 35.10 5.25 -13.29
C THR A 325 36.13 5.23 -12.16
N SER A 326 35.70 5.16 -10.90
CA SER A 326 36.59 5.23 -9.74
C SER A 326 37.22 3.89 -9.39
N MET A 327 36.48 2.77 -9.54
CA MET A 327 36.95 1.41 -9.24
C MET A 327 36.45 0.41 -10.33
N PRO A 328 36.95 0.52 -11.55
CA PRO A 328 36.40 -0.18 -12.72
C PRO A 328 36.38 -1.73 -12.59
N GLU A 329 37.41 -2.33 -12.00
CA GLU A 329 37.44 -3.79 -11.82
C GLU A 329 36.43 -4.28 -10.79
N VAL A 330 36.24 -3.54 -9.69
CA VAL A 330 35.22 -3.83 -8.69
C VAL A 330 33.80 -3.65 -9.24
N TYR A 331 33.58 -2.57 -10.04
CA TYR A 331 32.32 -2.37 -10.70
C TYR A 331 31.96 -3.52 -11.65
N LYS A 332 32.95 -4.03 -12.41
CA LYS A 332 32.78 -5.13 -13.34
C LYS A 332 32.42 -6.45 -12.62
N GLU A 333 33.06 -6.71 -11.46
CA GLU A 333 32.73 -7.84 -10.59
C GLU A 333 31.31 -7.71 -10.03
N LEU A 334 30.93 -6.52 -9.55
CA LEU A 334 29.61 -6.22 -9.00
C LEU A 334 28.50 -6.38 -10.08
N ASP A 335 28.75 -5.93 -11.32
CA ASP A 335 27.80 -6.08 -12.43
C ASP A 335 27.63 -7.55 -12.84
N ALA A 336 28.70 -8.34 -12.82
CA ALA A 336 28.62 -9.77 -13.05
C ALA A 336 27.78 -10.49 -11.97
N ILE A 337 27.95 -10.12 -10.71
CA ILE A 337 27.14 -10.64 -9.59
C ILE A 337 25.67 -10.20 -9.74
N ARG A 338 25.42 -8.96 -10.13
CA ARG A 338 24.05 -8.45 -10.41
C ARG A 338 23.33 -9.32 -11.43
N LEU A 339 23.99 -9.63 -12.56
CA LEU A 339 23.43 -10.48 -13.60
C LEU A 339 23.19 -11.91 -13.11
N GLN A 340 24.13 -12.46 -12.33
CA GLN A 340 23.98 -13.80 -11.74
C GLN A 340 22.78 -13.89 -10.82
N LEU A 341 22.61 -12.91 -9.92
CA LEU A 341 21.51 -12.86 -8.96
C LEU A 341 20.16 -12.68 -9.67
N GLU A 342 20.06 -11.74 -10.63
CA GLU A 342 18.82 -11.50 -11.36
C GLU A 342 18.40 -12.73 -12.17
N THR A 343 19.36 -13.38 -12.85
CA THR A 343 19.09 -14.60 -13.61
C THR A 343 18.67 -15.77 -12.71
N TYR A 344 19.30 -15.91 -11.56
CA TYR A 344 18.99 -16.98 -10.62
C TYR A 344 17.62 -16.81 -9.96
N PHE A 345 17.36 -15.63 -9.39
CA PHE A 345 16.08 -15.34 -8.73
C PHE A 345 14.95 -14.99 -9.73
N LYS A 346 15.31 -14.75 -10.99
CA LYS A 346 14.38 -14.33 -12.05
C LYS A 346 13.55 -13.11 -11.67
N ASP A 347 14.11 -12.22 -10.88
CA ASP A 347 13.46 -11.00 -10.41
C ASP A 347 14.49 -9.93 -10.07
N MET A 348 14.06 -8.65 -10.10
CA MET A 348 14.89 -7.51 -9.74
C MET A 348 15.40 -7.63 -8.30
N GLN A 349 16.71 -7.48 -8.15
CA GLN A 349 17.37 -7.59 -6.86
C GLN A 349 17.81 -6.23 -6.34
N ASP A 350 17.60 -6.02 -5.06
CA ASP A 350 18.14 -4.96 -4.22
C ASP A 350 19.34 -5.54 -3.47
N ILE A 351 20.49 -4.92 -3.65
CA ILE A 351 21.81 -5.45 -3.29
C ILE A 351 22.53 -4.45 -2.39
N GLU A 352 22.97 -4.90 -1.23
CA GLU A 352 23.88 -4.13 -0.36
C GLU A 352 25.31 -4.70 -0.50
N PHE A 353 26.28 -3.84 -0.74
CA PHE A 353 27.68 -4.25 -0.90
C PHE A 353 28.64 -3.33 -0.16
N THR A 354 29.82 -3.85 0.17
CA THR A 354 30.92 -3.10 0.75
C THR A 354 32.22 -3.46 0.03
N ILE A 355 33.05 -2.48 -0.19
CA ILE A 355 34.39 -2.63 -0.74
C ILE A 355 35.35 -2.34 0.41
N GLN A 356 36.10 -3.32 0.83
CA GLN A 356 37.12 -3.17 1.86
C GLN A 356 38.49 -3.36 1.22
N ASP A 357 39.29 -2.31 1.21
CA ASP A 357 40.64 -2.31 0.64
C ASP A 357 40.68 -2.91 -0.78
N GLY A 358 39.81 -2.43 -1.63
CA GLY A 358 39.68 -2.88 -3.01
C GLY A 358 39.01 -4.23 -3.23
N LYS A 359 38.59 -4.95 -2.19
CA LYS A 359 37.92 -6.24 -2.27
C LYS A 359 36.41 -6.08 -2.08
N LEU A 360 35.63 -6.61 -3.03
CA LEU A 360 34.15 -6.60 -3.01
C LEU A 360 33.60 -7.65 -2.02
N TRP A 361 32.57 -7.26 -1.28
CA TRP A 361 31.79 -8.11 -0.40
C TRP A 361 30.30 -7.81 -0.55
N MET A 362 29.49 -8.87 -0.67
CA MET A 362 28.04 -8.77 -0.71
C MET A 362 27.46 -8.96 0.69
N LEU A 363 26.71 -7.97 1.19
CA LEU A 363 26.16 -7.99 2.54
C LEU A 363 24.73 -8.50 2.58
N GLN A 364 23.96 -8.27 1.52
CA GLN A 364 22.56 -8.65 1.41
C GLN A 364 22.12 -8.63 -0.04
N CYS A 365 21.21 -9.54 -0.41
CA CYS A 365 20.34 -9.38 -1.57
C CYS A 365 18.89 -9.66 -1.17
N ARG A 366 17.97 -9.03 -1.85
CA ARG A 366 16.53 -9.26 -1.69
C ARG A 366 15.78 -8.83 -2.94
N VAL A 367 14.54 -9.32 -3.09
CA VAL A 367 13.64 -8.79 -4.10
C VAL A 367 13.42 -7.29 -3.83
N GLY A 368 13.75 -6.45 -4.78
CA GLY A 368 13.72 -5.01 -4.62
C GLY A 368 12.30 -4.46 -4.57
N LYS A 369 12.06 -3.53 -3.65
CA LYS A 369 10.85 -2.71 -3.64
C LYS A 369 10.85 -1.82 -4.88
N ARG A 370 9.70 -1.70 -5.53
CA ARG A 370 9.54 -0.99 -6.81
C ARG A 370 8.16 -0.34 -6.89
N THR A 371 8.07 0.70 -7.71
CA THR A 371 6.79 1.35 -8.00
C THR A 371 5.89 0.45 -8.85
N GLY A 372 4.62 0.77 -8.95
CA GLY A 372 3.69 0.06 -9.81
C GLY A 372 4.11 0.10 -11.28
N LEU A 373 4.57 1.26 -11.77
CA LEU A 373 5.10 1.41 -13.13
C LEU A 373 6.32 0.52 -13.37
N ALA A 374 7.27 0.51 -12.44
CA ALA A 374 8.45 -0.35 -12.53
C ALA A 374 8.08 -1.84 -12.49
N ALA A 375 7.12 -2.23 -11.64
CA ALA A 375 6.64 -3.60 -11.56
C ALA A 375 6.03 -4.07 -12.90
N LEU A 376 5.20 -3.23 -13.51
CA LEU A 376 4.61 -3.49 -14.82
C LEU A 376 5.69 -3.63 -15.90
N ASN A 377 6.60 -2.64 -16.02
CA ASN A 377 7.64 -2.64 -17.03
C ASN A 377 8.58 -3.84 -16.87
N MET A 378 9.05 -4.12 -15.66
CA MET A 378 9.90 -5.28 -15.36
C MET A 378 9.22 -6.61 -15.69
N ALA A 379 7.92 -6.77 -15.35
CA ALA A 379 7.19 -7.98 -15.67
C ALA A 379 7.09 -8.21 -17.18
N MET A 380 6.83 -7.14 -17.94
CA MET A 380 6.75 -7.20 -19.40
C MET A 380 8.11 -7.41 -20.06
N ASP A 381 9.15 -6.70 -19.61
CA ASP A 381 10.51 -6.86 -20.16
C ASP A 381 11.07 -8.25 -19.88
N MET A 382 10.94 -8.77 -18.65
CA MET A 382 11.40 -10.13 -18.30
C MET A 382 10.61 -11.23 -19.04
N LEU A 383 9.35 -10.97 -19.38
CA LEU A 383 8.57 -11.86 -20.24
C LEU A 383 9.10 -11.84 -21.69
N GLU A 384 9.35 -10.65 -22.25
CA GLU A 384 9.92 -10.46 -23.59
C GLU A 384 11.35 -11.04 -23.70
N GLU A 385 12.15 -10.92 -22.64
CA GLU A 385 13.48 -11.52 -22.51
C GLU A 385 13.43 -13.06 -22.35
N GLY A 386 12.24 -13.66 -22.16
CA GLY A 386 12.09 -15.10 -21.93
C GLY A 386 12.56 -15.58 -20.55
N MET A 387 12.79 -14.65 -19.62
CA MET A 387 13.22 -14.97 -18.25
C MET A 387 12.10 -15.56 -17.41
N ILE A 388 10.88 -15.11 -17.65
CA ILE A 388 9.65 -15.55 -16.96
C ILE A 388 8.54 -15.89 -17.97
N ASP A 389 7.57 -16.65 -17.54
CA ASP A 389 6.36 -16.95 -18.33
C ASP A 389 5.21 -15.95 -18.03
N GLU A 390 4.14 -16.01 -18.83
CA GLU A 390 2.96 -15.14 -18.67
C GLU A 390 2.32 -15.28 -17.27
N LYS A 391 2.24 -16.49 -16.71
CA LYS A 391 1.68 -16.73 -15.37
C LYS A 391 2.50 -16.02 -14.31
N THR A 392 3.81 -16.10 -14.41
CA THR A 392 4.74 -15.43 -13.51
C THR A 392 4.61 -13.91 -13.63
N ALA A 393 4.53 -13.38 -14.86
CA ALA A 393 4.34 -11.95 -15.10
C ALA A 393 3.05 -11.44 -14.41
N VAL A 394 1.92 -12.12 -14.61
CA VAL A 394 0.64 -11.77 -13.98
C VAL A 394 0.70 -11.84 -12.44
N THR A 395 1.38 -12.83 -11.89
CA THR A 395 1.46 -12.98 -10.41
C THR A 395 2.46 -12.03 -9.74
N ARG A 396 3.39 -11.44 -10.50
CA ARG A 396 4.39 -10.51 -9.97
C ARG A 396 3.90 -9.10 -9.73
N VAL A 397 2.97 -8.63 -10.55
CA VAL A 397 2.36 -7.32 -10.36
C VAL A 397 1.28 -7.44 -9.29
N ALA A 398 1.47 -6.80 -8.15
CA ALA A 398 0.46 -6.79 -7.11
C ALA A 398 -0.71 -5.88 -7.51
N PRO A 399 -1.96 -6.20 -7.11
CA PRO A 399 -3.11 -5.34 -7.39
C PRO A 399 -2.94 -3.89 -6.91
N ALA A 400 -2.31 -3.68 -5.74
CA ALA A 400 -2.00 -2.35 -5.23
C ALA A 400 -1.03 -1.58 -6.15
N GLN A 401 -0.06 -2.26 -6.77
CA GLN A 401 0.86 -1.65 -7.73
C GLN A 401 0.17 -1.25 -9.04
N LEU A 402 -0.87 -1.99 -9.42
CA LEU A 402 -1.68 -1.60 -10.57
C LEU A 402 -2.54 -0.36 -10.25
N ASP A 403 -3.03 -0.25 -9.02
CA ASP A 403 -3.74 0.94 -8.53
C ASP A 403 -2.86 2.21 -8.64
N GLU A 404 -1.57 2.10 -8.31
CA GLU A 404 -0.61 3.21 -8.46
C GLU A 404 -0.52 3.75 -9.90
N ILE A 405 -0.60 2.87 -10.90
CA ILE A 405 -0.51 3.26 -12.32
C ILE A 405 -1.77 4.02 -12.76
N LEU A 406 -2.88 3.81 -12.07
CA LEU A 406 -4.16 4.44 -12.33
C LEU A 406 -4.32 5.78 -11.57
N HIS A 407 -3.34 6.11 -10.69
CA HIS A 407 -3.34 7.39 -9.99
C HIS A 407 -2.93 8.56 -10.88
N PRO A 408 -3.41 9.77 -10.57
CA PRO A 408 -3.19 10.94 -11.39
C PRO A 408 -1.70 11.31 -11.56
N ILE A 409 -1.35 11.78 -12.73
CA ILE A 409 -0.13 12.54 -13.00
C ILE A 409 -0.47 14.03 -13.09
N LEU A 410 0.51 14.93 -12.96
CA LEU A 410 0.28 16.34 -13.24
C LEU A 410 -0.04 16.54 -14.73
N ASP A 411 -1.08 17.32 -15.04
CA ASP A 411 -1.44 17.62 -16.42
C ASP A 411 -0.26 18.32 -17.15
N PRO A 412 0.28 17.73 -18.23
CA PRO A 412 1.43 18.30 -18.93
C PRO A 412 1.20 19.70 -19.49
N ALA A 413 -0.03 20.07 -19.83
CA ALA A 413 -0.35 21.39 -20.37
C ALA A 413 -0.36 22.45 -19.26
N SER A 414 -0.89 22.10 -18.09
CA SER A 414 -0.87 22.96 -16.90
C SER A 414 0.53 23.03 -16.29
N GLU A 415 1.27 21.92 -16.26
CA GLU A 415 2.65 21.86 -15.78
C GLU A 415 3.61 22.76 -16.57
N LYS A 416 3.48 22.81 -17.91
CA LYS A 416 4.28 23.70 -18.77
C LYS A 416 4.12 25.20 -18.47
N LYS A 417 3.01 25.59 -17.88
CA LYS A 417 2.71 27.00 -17.52
C LYS A 417 3.23 27.35 -16.13
N ALA A 418 3.49 26.33 -15.30
CA ALA A 418 3.97 26.51 -13.93
C ALA A 418 5.48 26.69 -13.91
N THR A 419 5.97 27.48 -12.95
CA THR A 419 7.40 27.69 -12.74
C THR A 419 7.92 26.65 -11.75
N VAL A 420 9.00 25.96 -12.10
CA VAL A 420 9.71 25.07 -11.19
C VAL A 420 10.42 25.92 -10.14
N VAL A 421 10.05 25.75 -8.87
CA VAL A 421 10.66 26.50 -7.74
C VAL A 421 11.82 25.75 -7.12
N ALA A 422 11.84 24.42 -7.23
CA ALA A 422 12.95 23.58 -6.77
C ALA A 422 12.96 22.25 -7.53
N ASN A 423 14.06 21.52 -7.41
CA ASN A 423 14.21 20.18 -7.96
C ASN A 423 14.97 19.28 -6.99
N GLY A 424 14.70 18.00 -7.09
CA GLY A 424 15.37 16.94 -6.33
C GLY A 424 15.44 15.65 -7.13
N LEU A 425 15.81 14.57 -6.50
CA LEU A 425 15.91 13.26 -7.13
C LEU A 425 14.51 12.62 -7.25
N PRO A 426 14.14 12.10 -8.44
CA PRO A 426 12.84 11.48 -8.69
C PRO A 426 12.77 10.09 -8.05
N ALA A 427 12.42 10.02 -6.77
CA ALA A 427 12.48 8.80 -5.97
C ALA A 427 11.30 7.85 -6.21
N SER A 428 10.11 8.40 -6.45
CA SER A 428 8.92 7.63 -6.80
C SER A 428 8.03 8.45 -7.74
N PRO A 429 7.59 7.90 -8.89
CA PRO A 429 6.84 8.64 -9.89
C PRO A 429 5.42 9.02 -9.42
N GLY A 430 4.71 9.74 -10.26
CA GLY A 430 3.37 10.29 -10.02
C GLY A 430 3.38 11.79 -9.87
N GLY A 431 2.19 12.38 -9.82
CA GLY A 431 1.95 13.78 -9.49
C GLY A 431 1.18 13.88 -8.18
N ALA A 432 1.65 14.70 -7.27
CA ALA A 432 0.91 14.98 -6.05
C ALA A 432 0.71 16.48 -5.87
N VAL A 433 -0.47 16.85 -5.41
CA VAL A 433 -0.87 18.22 -5.09
C VAL A 433 -1.44 18.21 -3.68
N GLY A 434 -0.97 19.10 -2.83
CA GLY A 434 -1.44 19.15 -1.45
C GLY A 434 -0.87 20.33 -0.69
N VAL A 435 -1.36 20.51 0.52
CA VAL A 435 -0.83 21.53 1.43
C VAL A 435 0.40 21.01 2.17
N ILE A 436 1.31 21.90 2.51
CA ILE A 436 2.53 21.56 3.26
C ILE A 436 2.16 21.06 4.65
N ALA A 437 2.71 19.91 5.03
CA ALA A 437 2.70 19.38 6.40
C ALA A 437 4.14 19.05 6.82
N PHE A 438 4.57 19.54 7.99
CA PHE A 438 5.94 19.33 8.48
C PHE A 438 6.08 18.14 9.42
N THR A 439 4.98 17.59 9.91
CA THR A 439 4.97 16.46 10.83
C THR A 439 3.99 15.37 10.36
N SER A 440 4.22 14.15 10.83
CA SER A 440 3.32 13.02 10.60
C SER A 440 1.92 13.30 11.12
N GLU A 441 1.83 13.89 12.31
CA GLU A 441 0.56 14.24 12.96
C GLU A 441 -0.23 15.25 12.13
N ALA A 442 0.42 16.31 11.62
CA ALA A 442 -0.22 17.30 10.76
C ALA A 442 -0.75 16.67 9.46
N ALA A 443 0.00 15.73 8.86
CA ALA A 443 -0.44 15.02 7.67
C ALA A 443 -1.65 14.10 7.95
N MET A 444 -1.66 13.41 9.08
CA MET A 444 -2.77 12.55 9.51
C MET A 444 -4.05 13.36 9.81
N GLU A 445 -3.94 14.44 10.59
CA GLU A 445 -5.07 15.32 10.88
C GLU A 445 -5.69 15.96 9.63
N ALA A 446 -4.84 16.34 8.65
CA ALA A 446 -5.33 16.86 7.38
C ALA A 446 -6.06 15.77 6.58
N ALA A 447 -5.53 14.54 6.56
CA ALA A 447 -6.15 13.42 5.87
C ALA A 447 -7.53 13.06 6.45
N GLU A 448 -7.70 13.11 7.78
CA GLU A 448 -9.00 12.93 8.45
C GLU A 448 -10.04 13.98 8.01
N LYS A 449 -9.57 15.17 7.67
CA LYS A 449 -10.40 16.27 7.15
C LYS A 449 -10.59 16.22 5.63
N GLY A 450 -10.05 15.18 4.95
CA GLY A 450 -10.08 15.05 3.49
C GLY A 450 -9.15 16.02 2.74
N ILE A 451 -8.16 16.61 3.41
CA ILE A 451 -7.21 17.55 2.83
C ILE A 451 -5.95 16.79 2.42
N ALA A 452 -5.59 16.86 1.14
CA ALA A 452 -4.36 16.27 0.64
C ALA A 452 -3.13 17.07 1.10
N THR A 453 -2.06 16.38 1.53
CA THR A 453 -0.84 17.02 2.04
C THR A 453 0.39 16.56 1.27
N ILE A 454 1.40 17.42 1.21
CA ILE A 454 2.79 17.08 0.90
C ILE A 454 3.55 17.07 2.22
N LEU A 455 4.04 15.90 2.62
CA LEU A 455 4.88 15.78 3.82
C LEU A 455 6.29 16.28 3.49
N VAL A 456 6.71 17.35 4.16
CA VAL A 456 7.99 18.02 3.94
C VAL A 456 8.90 17.79 5.14
N ARG A 457 10.05 17.14 4.90
CA ARG A 457 11.03 16.80 5.95
C ARG A 457 12.46 17.14 5.52
N GLU A 458 13.38 17.32 6.46
CA GLU A 458 14.82 17.30 6.13
C GLU A 458 15.20 15.92 5.61
N GLU A 459 14.88 14.89 6.35
CA GLU A 459 14.91 13.47 6.01
C GLU A 459 13.78 12.76 6.72
N THR A 460 13.28 11.65 6.22
CA THR A 460 12.27 10.86 6.91
C THR A 460 12.93 9.81 7.77
N SER A 461 12.33 9.58 8.92
CA SER A 461 12.68 8.51 9.84
C SER A 461 11.58 7.45 9.88
N PRO A 462 11.83 6.29 10.47
CA PRO A 462 10.79 5.29 10.69
C PRO A 462 9.61 5.75 11.56
N GLU A 463 9.76 6.83 12.32
CA GLU A 463 8.66 7.46 13.06
C GLU A 463 7.66 8.17 12.12
N ASP A 464 8.08 8.57 10.93
CA ASP A 464 7.24 9.28 9.96
C ASP A 464 6.29 8.38 9.15
N VAL A 465 6.32 7.06 9.35
CA VAL A 465 5.63 6.05 8.53
C VAL A 465 4.12 6.32 8.41
N GLU A 466 3.45 6.68 9.50
CA GLU A 466 2.00 6.92 9.49
C GLU A 466 1.65 8.19 8.69
N GLY A 467 2.41 9.27 8.87
CA GLY A 467 2.27 10.51 8.09
C GLY A 467 2.62 10.33 6.62
N MET A 468 3.67 9.57 6.33
CA MET A 468 4.03 9.21 4.95
C MET A 468 2.93 8.42 4.24
N ARG A 469 2.17 7.61 4.99
CA ARG A 469 1.03 6.88 4.43
C ARG A 469 -0.17 7.79 4.20
N ALA A 470 -0.43 8.71 5.11
CA ALA A 470 -1.58 9.63 5.06
C ALA A 470 -1.42 10.71 3.97
N CYS A 471 -0.20 11.20 3.71
CA CYS A 471 0.05 12.27 2.75
C CYS A 471 -0.18 11.84 1.29
N ALA A 472 -0.38 12.81 0.40
CA ALA A 472 -0.46 12.60 -1.05
C ALA A 472 0.93 12.45 -1.68
N GLY A 473 1.95 13.12 -1.14
CA GLY A 473 3.31 13.07 -1.64
C GLY A 473 4.35 13.42 -0.58
N ILE A 474 5.60 13.07 -0.84
CA ILE A 474 6.72 13.22 0.09
C ILE A 474 7.82 14.05 -0.58
N LEU A 475 8.33 15.04 0.13
CA LEU A 475 9.42 15.91 -0.30
C LEU A 475 10.47 15.99 0.81
N THR A 476 11.72 15.57 0.53
CA THR A 476 12.81 15.70 1.51
C THR A 476 13.94 16.57 1.01
N GLN A 477 14.54 17.31 1.96
CA GLN A 477 15.72 18.16 1.70
C GLN A 477 16.95 17.29 1.41
N ARG A 478 17.14 16.23 2.16
CA ARG A 478 18.26 15.29 2.09
C ARG A 478 17.81 13.91 1.65
N GLY A 479 18.79 13.06 1.36
CA GLY A 479 18.59 11.65 1.04
C GLY A 479 18.72 11.37 -0.46
N GLY A 480 19.17 10.16 -0.75
CA GLY A 480 19.30 9.62 -2.10
C GLY A 480 18.15 8.71 -2.47
N MET A 481 18.27 8.08 -3.64
CA MET A 481 17.29 7.14 -4.18
C MET A 481 17.13 5.85 -3.36
N THR A 482 18.05 5.60 -2.44
CA THR A 482 18.05 4.44 -1.54
C THR A 482 17.69 4.81 -0.10
N SER A 483 17.39 6.09 0.17
CA SER A 483 16.99 6.58 1.49
C SER A 483 15.67 5.96 1.97
N HIS A 484 15.39 6.08 3.27
CA HIS A 484 14.15 5.59 3.88
C HIS A 484 12.90 6.17 3.18
N ALA A 485 12.88 7.49 2.91
CA ALA A 485 11.79 8.13 2.16
C ALA A 485 11.55 7.48 0.80
N ALA A 486 12.61 7.27 0.02
CA ALA A 486 12.54 6.67 -1.30
C ALA A 486 12.06 5.20 -1.27
N LEU A 487 12.56 4.40 -0.34
CA LEU A 487 12.20 2.99 -0.21
C LEU A 487 10.73 2.80 0.21
N VAL A 488 10.30 3.54 1.21
CA VAL A 488 8.94 3.46 1.72
C VAL A 488 7.94 4.01 0.70
N ALA A 489 8.23 5.18 0.09
CA ALA A 489 7.37 5.77 -0.93
C ALA A 489 7.16 4.83 -2.11
N ARG A 490 8.23 4.22 -2.64
CA ARG A 490 8.13 3.20 -3.69
C ARG A 490 7.34 1.97 -3.26
N GLY A 491 7.51 1.55 -2.01
CA GLY A 491 6.75 0.43 -1.47
C GLY A 491 5.24 0.65 -1.45
N TRP A 492 4.81 1.91 -1.40
CA TRP A 492 3.39 2.29 -1.32
C TRP A 492 2.89 3.08 -2.55
N GLY A 493 3.72 3.26 -3.58
CA GLY A 493 3.36 4.02 -4.78
C GLY A 493 3.09 5.51 -4.55
N LYS A 494 3.66 6.08 -3.49
CA LYS A 494 3.51 7.49 -3.17
C LYS A 494 4.47 8.33 -4.01
N CYS A 495 3.98 9.42 -4.58
CA CYS A 495 4.83 10.41 -5.24
C CYS A 495 5.91 10.91 -4.27
N CYS A 496 7.18 10.83 -4.65
CA CYS A 496 8.28 11.17 -3.77
C CYS A 496 9.44 11.83 -4.49
N ILE A 497 9.90 12.94 -3.93
CA ILE A 497 11.13 13.64 -4.32
C ILE A 497 12.04 13.67 -3.11
N VAL A 498 13.29 13.26 -3.26
CA VAL A 498 14.31 13.30 -2.20
C VAL A 498 15.50 14.14 -2.62
N GLY A 499 16.33 14.55 -1.66
CA GLY A 499 17.55 15.31 -1.95
C GLY A 499 17.28 16.66 -2.60
N CYS A 500 16.22 17.35 -2.21
CA CYS A 500 15.93 18.71 -2.67
C CYS A 500 16.82 19.73 -1.92
N GLU A 501 18.11 19.74 -2.22
CA GLU A 501 19.13 20.58 -1.53
C GLU A 501 18.87 22.10 -1.67
N ALA A 502 18.05 22.49 -2.64
CA ALA A 502 17.63 23.89 -2.78
C ALA A 502 16.60 24.32 -1.72
N MET A 503 15.99 23.36 -1.01
CA MET A 503 14.98 23.61 0.02
C MET A 503 15.68 23.79 1.38
N HIS A 504 15.32 24.82 2.11
CA HIS A 504 15.71 25.04 3.49
C HIS A 504 14.47 25.02 4.37
N ILE A 505 14.47 24.17 5.37
CA ILE A 505 13.35 23.97 6.30
C ILE A 505 13.68 24.63 7.63
N ASP A 506 12.74 25.42 8.13
CA ASP A 506 12.73 25.96 9.50
C ASP A 506 11.53 25.36 10.26
N LEU A 507 11.80 24.32 11.04
CA LEU A 507 10.76 23.60 11.77
C LEU A 507 10.20 24.39 12.94
N GLU A 508 10.98 25.32 13.53
CA GLU A 508 10.50 26.15 14.64
C GLU A 508 9.43 27.14 14.19
N ASN A 509 9.66 27.75 13.01
CA ASN A 509 8.72 28.70 12.42
C ASN A 509 7.72 28.06 11.46
N LYS A 510 7.84 26.74 11.21
CA LYS A 510 7.05 25.98 10.24
C LYS A 510 7.07 26.62 8.85
N GLU A 511 8.28 26.87 8.34
CA GLU A 511 8.51 27.53 7.05
C GLU A 511 9.50 26.74 6.19
N ILE A 512 9.35 26.88 4.87
CA ILE A 512 10.38 26.51 3.91
C ILE A 512 10.73 27.68 2.98
N LYS A 513 11.97 27.69 2.53
CA LYS A 513 12.50 28.61 1.52
C LYS A 513 13.25 27.82 0.46
N PHE A 514 13.10 28.21 -0.78
CA PHE A 514 13.88 27.63 -1.87
C PHE A 514 15.02 28.57 -2.26
N LYS A 515 16.23 28.05 -2.47
CA LYS A 515 17.41 28.80 -2.84
C LYS A 515 17.18 29.58 -4.15
N GLY A 516 17.38 30.88 -4.11
CA GLY A 516 17.15 31.78 -5.24
C GLY A 516 15.75 32.38 -5.28
N SER A 517 14.94 32.18 -4.26
CA SER A 517 13.62 32.82 -4.06
C SER A 517 13.57 33.51 -2.71
N ASP A 518 13.00 34.71 -2.68
CA ASP A 518 12.71 35.45 -1.42
C ASP A 518 11.38 35.04 -0.81
N LYS A 519 10.62 34.14 -1.48
CA LYS A 519 9.31 33.68 -1.03
C LYS A 519 9.47 32.66 0.09
N VAL A 520 8.69 32.84 1.13
CA VAL A 520 8.56 31.93 2.29
C VAL A 520 7.24 31.18 2.16
N TYR A 521 7.25 29.87 2.37
CA TYR A 521 6.05 29.05 2.36
C TYR A 521 5.85 28.48 3.76
N HIS A 522 4.61 28.44 4.22
CA HIS A 522 4.21 28.02 5.55
C HIS A 522 3.43 26.70 5.51
N GLU A 523 3.26 26.10 6.68
CA GLU A 523 2.34 24.96 6.83
C GLU A 523 0.93 25.36 6.33
N GLY A 524 0.35 24.55 5.45
CA GLY A 524 -0.93 24.83 4.81
C GLY A 524 -0.85 25.51 3.42
N ASP A 525 0.31 26.02 3.01
CA ASP A 525 0.49 26.50 1.63
C ASP A 525 0.52 25.33 0.64
N VAL A 526 0.06 25.57 -0.59
CA VAL A 526 -0.06 24.52 -1.60
C VAL A 526 1.25 24.32 -2.35
N LEU A 527 1.64 23.04 -2.48
CA LEU A 527 2.69 22.59 -3.41
C LEU A 527 2.14 21.55 -4.37
N SER A 528 2.73 21.51 -5.57
CA SER A 528 2.62 20.37 -6.49
C SER A 528 4.00 19.77 -6.69
N ILE A 529 4.09 18.45 -6.72
CA ILE A 529 5.34 17.73 -6.99
C ILE A 529 5.17 16.73 -8.13
N ASN A 530 6.14 16.70 -9.04
CA ASN A 530 6.24 15.71 -10.11
C ASN A 530 7.36 14.72 -9.76
N GLY A 531 6.97 13.57 -9.20
CA GLY A 531 7.90 12.53 -8.76
C GLY A 531 8.67 11.86 -9.90
N ALA A 532 8.16 11.91 -11.13
CA ALA A 532 8.87 11.35 -12.29
C ALA A 532 9.99 12.28 -12.79
N LYS A 533 9.83 13.60 -12.66
CA LYS A 533 10.82 14.62 -13.10
C LYS A 533 11.66 15.15 -11.94
N GLY A 534 11.23 14.99 -10.71
CA GLY A 534 11.86 15.58 -9.54
C GLY A 534 11.59 17.08 -9.39
N TYR A 535 10.50 17.60 -9.93
CA TYR A 535 10.18 19.04 -9.94
C TYR A 535 9.15 19.40 -8.88
N VAL A 536 9.37 20.55 -8.25
CA VAL A 536 8.49 21.15 -7.24
C VAL A 536 7.93 22.46 -7.77
N TYR A 537 6.63 22.67 -7.58
CA TYR A 537 5.89 23.85 -8.00
C TYR A 537 5.12 24.43 -6.80
N ASP A 538 5.02 25.76 -6.74
CA ASP A 538 4.32 26.48 -5.66
C ASP A 538 2.89 26.90 -6.03
N VAL A 539 2.28 26.15 -6.92
CA VAL A 539 0.90 26.31 -7.38
C VAL A 539 0.20 24.96 -7.46
N ALA A 540 -1.10 24.96 -7.30
CA ALA A 540 -1.90 23.76 -7.58
C ALA A 540 -1.94 23.51 -9.09
N ILE A 541 -1.44 22.36 -9.53
CA ILE A 541 -1.47 21.94 -10.94
C ILE A 541 -2.57 20.90 -11.12
N GLU A 542 -3.35 20.99 -12.18
CA GLU A 542 -4.35 19.97 -12.51
C GLU A 542 -3.70 18.60 -12.67
N THR A 543 -4.42 17.55 -12.33
CA THR A 543 -3.96 16.17 -12.45
C THR A 543 -4.74 15.43 -13.52
N MET A 544 -4.13 14.43 -14.17
CA MET A 544 -4.70 13.58 -15.23
C MET A 544 -4.51 12.11 -14.92
N ASP A 545 -5.39 11.26 -15.50
CA ASP A 545 -5.28 9.81 -15.42
C ASP A 545 -4.12 9.27 -16.29
N ALA A 546 -3.35 8.34 -15.76
CA ALA A 546 -2.19 7.77 -16.43
C ALA A 546 -2.50 6.47 -17.22
N SER A 547 -3.79 6.17 -17.49
CA SER A 547 -4.27 4.89 -18.07
C SER A 547 -3.92 4.66 -19.54
N ASP A 548 -3.36 5.64 -20.26
CA ASP A 548 -3.04 5.53 -21.69
C ASP A 548 -1.67 4.87 -21.99
N ASN A 549 -1.08 4.19 -21.01
CA ASN A 549 0.19 3.50 -21.19
C ASN A 549 0.02 2.21 -22.04
N PRO A 550 0.67 2.08 -23.24
CA PRO A 550 0.57 0.90 -24.08
C PRO A 550 1.01 -0.40 -23.38
N ARG A 551 2.01 -0.34 -22.53
CA ARG A 551 2.46 -1.50 -21.73
C ARG A 551 1.38 -2.01 -20.78
N PHE A 552 0.61 -1.10 -20.18
CA PHE A 552 -0.54 -1.45 -19.36
C PHE A 552 -1.59 -2.22 -20.15
N GLN A 553 -1.93 -1.77 -21.37
CA GLN A 553 -2.91 -2.44 -22.22
C GLN A 553 -2.43 -3.85 -22.64
N GLN A 554 -1.15 -3.99 -22.98
CA GLN A 554 -0.55 -5.30 -23.32
C GLN A 554 -0.60 -6.24 -22.11
N PHE A 555 -0.24 -5.77 -20.92
CA PHE A 555 -0.30 -6.55 -19.70
C PHE A 555 -1.72 -7.01 -19.37
N MET A 556 -2.70 -6.11 -19.46
CA MET A 556 -4.10 -6.44 -19.21
C MET A 556 -4.67 -7.45 -20.22
N ALA A 557 -4.19 -7.46 -21.45
CA ALA A 557 -4.54 -8.49 -22.44
C ALA A 557 -4.00 -9.87 -22.03
N ILE A 558 -2.83 -9.93 -21.41
CA ILE A 558 -2.27 -11.18 -20.85
C ILE A 558 -3.09 -11.62 -19.62
N VAL A 559 -3.43 -10.69 -18.72
CA VAL A 559 -4.25 -10.95 -17.54
C VAL A 559 -5.57 -11.63 -17.93
N ASP A 560 -6.24 -11.14 -18.97
CA ASP A 560 -7.52 -11.69 -19.42
C ASP A 560 -7.43 -13.12 -19.95
N LYS A 561 -6.28 -13.61 -20.39
CA LYS A 561 -6.09 -15.02 -20.81
C LYS A 561 -6.30 -16.00 -19.66
N PHE A 562 -6.07 -15.59 -18.43
CA PHE A 562 -6.13 -16.45 -17.24
C PHE A 562 -7.43 -16.27 -16.46
N ARG A 563 -8.13 -15.18 -16.67
CA ARG A 563 -9.35 -14.85 -15.95
C ARG A 563 -10.53 -15.67 -16.49
N THR A 564 -11.28 -16.29 -15.58
CA THR A 564 -12.53 -17.01 -15.89
C THR A 564 -13.76 -16.31 -15.32
N MET A 565 -13.60 -15.51 -14.28
CA MET A 565 -14.67 -14.71 -13.68
C MET A 565 -14.77 -13.36 -14.38
N GLY A 566 -16.00 -12.92 -14.74
CA GLY A 566 -16.28 -11.65 -15.37
C GLY A 566 -16.03 -10.47 -14.42
N VAL A 567 -15.72 -9.30 -14.99
CA VAL A 567 -15.58 -8.05 -14.24
C VAL A 567 -16.49 -6.99 -14.89
N ARG A 568 -17.47 -6.54 -14.12
CA ARG A 568 -18.41 -5.47 -14.47
C ARG A 568 -18.09 -4.21 -13.68
N THR A 569 -18.78 -3.14 -14.02
CA THR A 569 -18.65 -1.86 -13.31
C THR A 569 -19.94 -1.43 -12.62
N ASN A 570 -19.80 -0.63 -11.56
CA ASN A 570 -20.86 0.18 -10.99
C ASN A 570 -20.77 1.57 -11.65
N ALA A 571 -21.75 1.91 -12.49
CA ALA A 571 -21.75 3.15 -13.24
C ALA A 571 -23.20 3.64 -13.42
N ASP A 572 -23.40 4.93 -13.19
CA ASP A 572 -24.71 5.56 -13.16
C ASP A 572 -24.86 6.62 -14.27
N THR A 573 -23.79 6.87 -15.04
CA THR A 573 -23.77 7.80 -16.17
C THR A 573 -23.15 7.16 -17.42
N PRO A 574 -23.47 7.66 -18.62
CA PRO A 574 -22.80 7.22 -19.85
C PRO A 574 -21.29 7.46 -19.84
N GLU A 575 -20.82 8.53 -19.19
CA GLU A 575 -19.41 8.90 -19.08
C GLU A 575 -18.65 7.87 -18.24
N ASP A 576 -19.19 7.49 -17.08
CA ASP A 576 -18.61 6.46 -16.22
C ASP A 576 -18.62 5.10 -16.93
N ALA A 577 -19.68 4.80 -17.66
CA ALA A 577 -19.77 3.58 -18.47
C ALA A 577 -18.69 3.54 -19.56
N ALA A 578 -18.48 4.64 -20.28
CA ALA A 578 -17.44 4.74 -21.31
C ALA A 578 -16.04 4.58 -20.72
N ARG A 579 -15.78 5.22 -19.58
CA ARG A 579 -14.51 5.06 -18.84
C ARG A 579 -14.29 3.62 -18.40
N ALA A 580 -15.30 2.97 -17.84
CA ALA A 580 -15.20 1.58 -17.43
C ALA A 580 -14.92 0.63 -18.61
N ILE A 581 -15.49 0.89 -19.78
CA ILE A 581 -15.19 0.13 -21.01
C ILE A 581 -13.71 0.30 -21.39
N SER A 582 -13.16 1.51 -21.29
CA SER A 582 -11.75 1.74 -21.58
C SER A 582 -10.82 0.97 -20.62
N PHE A 583 -11.29 0.68 -19.41
CA PHE A 583 -10.63 -0.19 -18.43
C PHE A 583 -10.94 -1.69 -18.58
N GLY A 584 -11.77 -2.06 -19.57
CA GLY A 584 -12.10 -3.44 -19.88
C GLY A 584 -13.28 -4.03 -19.09
N ALA A 585 -14.21 -3.21 -18.64
CA ALA A 585 -15.45 -3.70 -18.05
C ALA A 585 -16.32 -4.43 -19.08
N GLU A 586 -16.97 -5.53 -18.66
CA GLU A 586 -17.78 -6.43 -19.49
C GLU A 586 -19.29 -6.19 -19.32
N GLY A 587 -19.66 -5.08 -18.75
CA GLY A 587 -21.05 -4.68 -18.49
C GLY A 587 -21.16 -3.83 -17.23
N ILE A 588 -22.39 -3.48 -16.88
CA ILE A 588 -22.73 -2.81 -15.63
C ILE A 588 -23.40 -3.81 -14.70
N GLY A 589 -22.82 -4.01 -13.50
CA GLY A 589 -23.39 -4.84 -12.45
C GLY A 589 -24.31 -4.08 -11.49
N LEU A 590 -24.19 -2.76 -11.47
CA LEU A 590 -25.06 -1.88 -10.70
C LEU A 590 -25.20 -0.52 -11.38
N PHE A 591 -26.40 -0.23 -11.86
CA PHE A 591 -26.86 1.09 -12.22
C PHE A 591 -27.96 1.50 -11.22
N ARG A 592 -27.76 2.61 -10.53
CA ARG A 592 -28.67 3.11 -9.50
C ARG A 592 -29.57 4.20 -10.09
N ILE A 593 -30.85 3.91 -10.25
CA ILE A 593 -31.81 4.86 -10.88
C ILE A 593 -31.87 6.18 -10.09
N GLU A 594 -31.74 6.12 -8.77
CA GLU A 594 -31.79 7.30 -7.91
C GLU A 594 -30.64 8.29 -8.12
N HIS A 595 -29.50 7.87 -8.68
CA HIS A 595 -28.36 8.76 -8.88
C HIS A 595 -28.65 9.93 -9.81
N MET A 596 -29.65 9.83 -10.69
CA MET A 596 -30.13 10.93 -11.52
C MET A 596 -30.71 12.11 -10.71
N PHE A 597 -31.05 11.89 -9.44
CA PHE A 597 -31.58 12.92 -8.54
C PHE A 597 -30.51 13.66 -7.76
N TYR A 598 -29.22 13.30 -7.96
CA TYR A 598 -28.07 13.91 -7.34
C TYR A 598 -27.12 14.46 -8.42
N GLY A 599 -26.52 15.62 -8.19
CA GLY A 599 -25.49 16.18 -9.08
C GLY A 599 -25.98 17.28 -9.99
N GLN A 600 -25.20 17.59 -11.02
CA GLN A 600 -25.54 18.64 -12.00
C GLN A 600 -26.75 18.22 -12.88
N ASN A 601 -27.66 19.14 -13.11
CA ASN A 601 -28.89 18.92 -13.86
C ASN A 601 -29.95 18.02 -13.17
N ALA A 602 -29.81 17.70 -11.91
CA ALA A 602 -30.76 16.89 -11.14
C ALA A 602 -32.06 17.64 -10.77
N GLU A 603 -32.07 18.97 -10.80
CA GLU A 603 -33.18 19.81 -10.29
C GLU A 603 -34.55 19.44 -10.94
N THR A 604 -34.60 19.32 -12.26
CA THR A 604 -35.87 19.01 -12.96
C THR A 604 -36.39 17.61 -12.60
N PRO A 605 -35.64 16.50 -12.75
CA PRO A 605 -36.16 15.20 -12.38
C PRO A 605 -36.42 15.08 -10.86
N LEU A 606 -35.65 15.74 -10.01
CA LEU A 606 -35.85 15.77 -8.57
C LEU A 606 -37.18 16.50 -8.20
N SER A 607 -37.51 17.61 -8.87
CA SER A 607 -38.79 18.30 -8.72
C SER A 607 -39.96 17.37 -9.04
N LYS A 608 -39.86 16.59 -10.14
CA LYS A 608 -40.95 15.63 -10.50
C LYS A 608 -41.05 14.49 -9.47
N LEU A 609 -39.93 14.00 -8.95
CA LEU A 609 -39.92 13.03 -7.85
C LEU A 609 -40.57 13.62 -6.59
N ARG A 610 -40.27 14.84 -6.21
CA ARG A 610 -40.85 15.54 -5.08
C ARG A 610 -42.37 15.75 -5.25
N LYS A 611 -42.81 16.08 -6.46
CA LYS A 611 -44.25 16.15 -6.79
C LYS A 611 -44.94 14.81 -6.56
N MET A 612 -44.32 13.71 -6.92
CA MET A 612 -44.81 12.36 -6.64
C MET A 612 -44.90 12.06 -5.14
N ILE A 613 -43.84 12.43 -4.38
CA ILE A 613 -43.77 12.22 -2.91
C ILE A 613 -44.88 13.01 -2.20
N LEU A 614 -45.16 14.23 -2.64
CA LEU A 614 -46.15 15.15 -2.06
C LEU A 614 -47.57 14.90 -2.55
N ALA A 615 -47.77 13.99 -3.50
CA ALA A 615 -49.08 13.68 -4.07
C ALA A 615 -50.07 13.19 -2.99
N LYS A 616 -51.31 13.71 -3.05
CA LYS A 616 -52.36 13.45 -2.05
C LYS A 616 -53.11 12.14 -2.33
N ASN A 617 -53.08 11.68 -3.58
CA ASN A 617 -53.78 10.46 -4.04
C ASN A 617 -53.03 9.80 -5.21
N ASP A 618 -53.45 8.62 -5.56
CA ASP A 618 -52.78 7.80 -6.60
C ASP A 618 -52.87 8.42 -7.98
N ALA A 619 -53.93 9.19 -8.30
CA ALA A 619 -54.05 9.87 -9.60
C ALA A 619 -53.01 10.97 -9.76
N GLU A 620 -52.81 11.81 -8.72
CA GLU A 620 -51.77 12.83 -8.70
C GLU A 620 -50.35 12.18 -8.73
N ARG A 621 -50.17 11.09 -8.01
CA ARG A 621 -48.91 10.34 -7.99
C ARG A 621 -48.57 9.78 -9.37
N LYS A 622 -49.56 9.20 -10.04
CA LYS A 622 -49.41 8.66 -11.41
C LYS A 622 -49.07 9.77 -12.42
N ALA A 623 -49.73 10.92 -12.28
CA ALA A 623 -49.45 12.08 -13.14
C ALA A 623 -48.00 12.55 -12.98
N ALA A 624 -47.50 12.69 -11.73
CA ALA A 624 -46.13 13.09 -11.46
C ALA A 624 -45.09 12.06 -11.98
N LEU A 625 -45.40 10.78 -11.86
CA LEU A 625 -44.57 9.71 -12.39
C LEU A 625 -44.53 9.69 -13.93
N ASN A 626 -45.62 10.01 -14.59
CA ASN A 626 -45.64 10.17 -16.06
C ASN A 626 -44.76 11.35 -16.53
N GLU A 627 -44.64 12.42 -15.71
CA GLU A 627 -43.73 13.53 -15.98
C GLU A 627 -42.25 13.13 -15.71
N LEU A 628 -41.98 12.19 -14.80
CA LEU A 628 -40.64 11.69 -14.44
C LEU A 628 -40.12 10.65 -15.43
N GLU A 629 -40.98 9.81 -16.00
CA GLU A 629 -40.62 8.68 -16.87
C GLU A 629 -39.67 9.03 -18.02
N PRO A 630 -39.82 10.16 -18.76
CA PRO A 630 -38.91 10.54 -19.83
C PRO A 630 -37.48 10.75 -19.37
N PHE A 631 -37.28 11.24 -18.15
CA PHE A 631 -35.93 11.44 -17.57
C PHE A 631 -35.27 10.11 -17.22
N ILE A 632 -35.99 9.19 -16.58
CA ILE A 632 -35.51 7.83 -16.31
C ILE A 632 -35.16 7.14 -17.64
N LYS A 633 -36.06 7.21 -18.65
CA LYS A 633 -35.84 6.64 -19.97
C LYS A 633 -34.57 7.21 -20.62
N ALA A 634 -34.37 8.51 -20.58
CA ALA A 634 -33.19 9.15 -21.18
C ALA A 634 -31.87 8.66 -20.52
N ALA A 635 -31.81 8.60 -19.18
CA ALA A 635 -30.64 8.13 -18.43
C ALA A 635 -30.33 6.65 -18.75
N VAL A 636 -31.34 5.79 -18.68
CA VAL A 636 -31.22 4.36 -18.96
C VAL A 636 -30.80 4.12 -20.42
N LYS A 637 -31.42 4.82 -21.37
CA LYS A 637 -31.11 4.73 -22.81
C LYS A 637 -29.69 5.16 -23.11
N GLY A 638 -29.23 6.30 -22.55
CA GLY A 638 -27.89 6.80 -22.74
C GLY A 638 -26.83 5.80 -22.31
N THR A 639 -27.01 5.20 -21.17
CA THR A 639 -26.06 4.21 -20.60
C THR A 639 -26.10 2.88 -21.38
N MET A 640 -27.29 2.34 -21.71
CA MET A 640 -27.37 1.12 -22.52
C MET A 640 -26.81 1.32 -23.94
N LYS A 641 -26.90 2.52 -24.51
CA LYS A 641 -26.29 2.83 -25.80
C LYS A 641 -24.76 2.70 -25.78
N VAL A 642 -24.13 3.24 -24.76
CA VAL A 642 -22.67 3.11 -24.53
C VAL A 642 -22.27 1.64 -24.29
N MET A 643 -23.09 0.90 -23.54
CA MET A 643 -22.90 -0.53 -23.23
C MET A 643 -23.47 -1.46 -24.32
N ASN A 644 -23.48 -1.07 -25.54
CA ASN A 644 -24.01 -1.88 -26.64
C ASN A 644 -23.48 -3.31 -26.66
N GLY A 645 -24.38 -4.30 -26.62
CA GLY A 645 -24.03 -5.72 -26.58
C GLY A 645 -23.61 -6.26 -25.21
N MET A 646 -23.48 -5.40 -24.19
CA MET A 646 -23.11 -5.76 -22.83
C MET A 646 -24.31 -5.68 -21.88
N PRO A 647 -24.37 -6.50 -20.82
CA PRO A 647 -25.43 -6.46 -19.83
C PRO A 647 -25.36 -5.20 -18.97
N VAL A 648 -26.53 -4.62 -18.69
CA VAL A 648 -26.71 -3.50 -17.77
C VAL A 648 -27.75 -3.85 -16.72
N THR A 649 -27.33 -3.94 -15.47
CA THR A 649 -28.19 -4.29 -14.34
C THR A 649 -28.73 -3.02 -13.70
N PHE A 650 -30.03 -2.77 -13.91
CA PHE A 650 -30.73 -1.62 -13.34
C PHE A 650 -31.33 -1.99 -11.98
N ARG A 651 -30.84 -1.33 -10.92
CA ARG A 651 -31.48 -1.42 -9.60
C ARG A 651 -32.66 -0.46 -9.55
N LEU A 652 -33.81 -0.96 -9.16
CA LEU A 652 -34.97 -0.14 -8.92
C LEU A 652 -34.71 0.85 -7.77
N LEU A 653 -35.49 1.95 -7.71
CA LEU A 653 -35.36 2.99 -6.70
C LEU A 653 -35.26 2.40 -5.30
N ASP A 654 -34.18 2.72 -4.58
CA ASP A 654 -33.86 2.12 -3.29
C ASP A 654 -34.06 3.07 -2.10
N PRO A 655 -33.58 4.34 -2.10
CA PRO A 655 -33.64 5.20 -0.91
C PRO A 655 -35.07 5.48 -0.44
N PRO A 656 -35.24 5.69 0.89
CA PRO A 656 -36.51 6.12 1.44
C PRO A 656 -36.90 7.51 0.94
N LEU A 657 -38.20 7.74 0.76
CA LEU A 657 -38.70 8.96 0.11
C LEU A 657 -38.38 10.26 0.90
N HIS A 658 -38.20 10.19 2.21
CA HIS A 658 -37.88 11.37 2.99
C HIS A 658 -36.51 11.99 2.66
N GLU A 659 -35.56 11.22 2.12
CA GLU A 659 -34.24 11.73 1.72
C GLU A 659 -34.33 12.76 0.59
N PHE A 660 -35.39 12.70 -0.22
CA PHE A 660 -35.60 13.64 -1.33
C PHE A 660 -36.38 14.89 -0.94
N VAL A 661 -36.96 14.93 0.25
CA VAL A 661 -37.70 16.10 0.75
C VAL A 661 -36.70 17.18 1.19
N PRO A 662 -36.86 18.45 0.80
CA PRO A 662 -35.92 19.50 1.19
C PRO A 662 -35.90 19.70 2.71
N GLN A 663 -34.68 19.88 3.24
CA GLN A 663 -34.46 20.06 4.66
C GLN A 663 -34.33 21.55 5.05
N THR A 664 -33.84 22.41 4.15
CA THR A 664 -33.66 23.84 4.42
C THR A 664 -34.89 24.62 4.09
N GLU A 665 -35.19 25.67 4.91
CA GLU A 665 -36.40 26.51 4.75
C GLU A 665 -36.48 27.14 3.37
N ALA A 666 -35.38 27.73 2.86
CA ALA A 666 -35.31 28.34 1.54
C ALA A 666 -35.69 27.36 0.41
N LYS A 667 -35.21 26.09 0.48
CA LYS A 667 -35.58 25.08 -0.51
C LYS A 667 -37.01 24.57 -0.35
N LYS A 668 -37.59 24.61 0.84
CA LYS A 668 -39.01 24.32 1.07
C LYS A 668 -39.89 25.40 0.47
N GLU A 669 -39.52 26.69 0.67
CA GLU A 669 -40.23 27.84 0.07
C GLU A 669 -40.18 27.77 -1.45
N GLU A 670 -39.06 27.52 -2.05
CA GLU A 670 -38.89 27.33 -3.50
C GLU A 670 -39.78 26.21 -4.05
N LEU A 671 -39.78 25.04 -3.38
CA LEU A 671 -40.63 23.91 -3.76
C LEU A 671 -42.13 24.21 -3.57
N ALA A 672 -42.48 24.96 -2.50
CA ALA A 672 -43.84 25.38 -2.23
C ALA A 672 -44.36 26.29 -3.35
N GLU A 673 -43.57 27.26 -3.80
CA GLU A 673 -43.91 28.13 -4.96
C GLU A 673 -44.05 27.31 -6.25
N GLU A 674 -43.13 26.42 -6.55
CA GLU A 674 -43.14 25.59 -7.76
C GLU A 674 -44.38 24.70 -7.84
N LEU A 675 -44.74 24.06 -6.72
CA LEU A 675 -45.87 23.12 -6.66
C LEU A 675 -47.21 23.78 -6.30
N HIS A 676 -47.25 25.09 -6.02
CA HIS A 676 -48.42 25.85 -5.59
C HIS A 676 -49.08 25.25 -4.34
N ILE A 677 -48.27 24.84 -3.36
CA ILE A 677 -48.69 24.31 -2.05
C ILE A 677 -48.05 25.14 -0.93
N SER A 678 -48.48 24.96 0.30
CA SER A 678 -47.90 25.65 1.43
C SER A 678 -46.64 24.92 1.94
N VAL A 679 -45.66 25.64 2.51
CA VAL A 679 -44.48 25.07 3.21
C VAL A 679 -44.93 24.09 4.28
N GLY A 680 -46.02 24.41 5.03
CA GLY A 680 -46.55 23.51 6.04
C GLY A 680 -47.08 22.16 5.48
N GLU A 681 -47.53 22.09 4.26
CA GLU A 681 -47.86 20.80 3.61
C GLU A 681 -46.61 19.98 3.31
N ILE A 682 -45.51 20.62 2.90
CA ILE A 682 -44.21 19.96 2.68
C ILE A 682 -43.67 19.41 4.00
N GLU A 683 -43.69 20.21 5.04
CA GLU A 683 -43.23 19.81 6.39
C GLU A 683 -44.05 18.65 6.95
N LYS A 684 -45.35 18.78 6.93
CA LYS A 684 -46.27 17.72 7.39
C LYS A 684 -46.03 16.40 6.63
N ARG A 685 -45.75 16.46 5.35
CA ARG A 685 -45.45 15.28 4.55
C ARG A 685 -44.05 14.73 4.88
N GLY A 686 -43.04 15.61 5.01
CA GLY A 686 -41.70 15.26 5.44
C GLY A 686 -41.69 14.56 6.80
N ASP A 687 -42.39 15.14 7.79
CA ASP A 687 -42.54 14.55 9.12
C ASP A 687 -43.22 13.18 9.09
N SER A 688 -44.26 13.04 8.23
CA SER A 688 -44.95 11.75 8.07
C SER A 688 -44.10 10.65 7.44
N LEU A 689 -43.05 11.01 6.72
CA LEU A 689 -42.09 10.07 6.06
C LEU A 689 -40.82 9.88 6.85
N HIS A 690 -40.60 10.72 7.88
CA HIS A 690 -39.37 10.63 8.68
C HIS A 690 -39.28 9.29 9.39
N GLU A 691 -38.15 8.63 9.27
CA GLU A 691 -37.86 7.32 9.85
C GLU A 691 -36.75 7.40 10.87
N VAL A 692 -36.92 6.73 12.01
CA VAL A 692 -35.90 6.66 13.07
C VAL A 692 -34.69 5.82 12.60
N ASN A 693 -34.96 4.81 11.77
CA ASN A 693 -33.93 3.95 11.19
C ASN A 693 -34.21 3.74 9.69
N PRO A 694 -33.72 4.66 8.82
CA PRO A 694 -33.98 4.60 7.38
C PRO A 694 -33.49 3.33 6.71
N MET A 695 -32.38 2.76 7.18
CA MET A 695 -31.78 1.55 6.61
C MET A 695 -32.71 0.32 6.72
N MET A 696 -33.50 0.24 7.78
CA MET A 696 -34.48 -0.82 8.02
C MET A 696 -35.91 -0.38 7.76
N GLY A 697 -36.12 0.81 7.21
CA GLY A 697 -37.40 1.45 7.02
C GLY A 697 -38.08 1.16 5.68
N HIS A 698 -38.84 2.15 5.20
CA HIS A 698 -39.66 2.07 3.99
C HIS A 698 -38.87 2.46 2.76
N ARG A 699 -38.05 1.54 2.30
CA ARG A 699 -37.16 1.67 1.13
C ARG A 699 -37.24 0.44 0.23
N GLY A 700 -36.61 0.53 -0.94
CA GLY A 700 -36.45 -0.58 -1.87
C GLY A 700 -37.76 -1.26 -2.24
N VAL A 701 -37.78 -2.58 -2.25
CA VAL A 701 -38.98 -3.35 -2.63
C VAL A 701 -40.20 -3.01 -1.75
N ARG A 702 -40.01 -2.63 -0.49
CA ARG A 702 -41.11 -2.25 0.41
C ARG A 702 -41.86 -1.04 -0.12
N LEU A 703 -41.12 -0.05 -0.65
CA LEU A 703 -41.68 1.12 -1.34
C LEU A 703 -42.45 0.72 -2.60
N HIS A 704 -41.89 -0.21 -3.37
CA HIS A 704 -42.48 -0.71 -4.59
C HIS A 704 -43.72 -1.58 -4.38
N VAL A 705 -43.87 -2.18 -3.20
CA VAL A 705 -45.10 -2.89 -2.79
C VAL A 705 -46.16 -1.89 -2.36
N THR A 706 -45.82 -0.85 -1.61
CA THR A 706 -46.77 0.18 -1.19
C THR A 706 -47.28 1.05 -2.36
N TYR A 707 -46.36 1.39 -3.29
CA TYR A 707 -46.64 2.22 -4.45
C TYR A 707 -46.24 1.52 -5.75
N PRO A 708 -47.00 0.52 -6.25
CA PRO A 708 -46.64 -0.29 -7.43
C PRO A 708 -46.40 0.53 -8.69
N MET A 709 -47.03 1.69 -8.81
CA MET A 709 -46.89 2.59 -9.94
C MET A 709 -45.46 3.13 -10.12
N ILE A 710 -44.65 3.16 -9.07
CA ILE A 710 -43.20 3.47 -9.16
C ILE A 710 -42.49 2.41 -9.98
N SER A 711 -42.78 1.12 -9.70
CA SER A 711 -42.24 0.00 -10.49
C SER A 711 -42.70 0.04 -11.92
N GLU A 712 -43.99 0.26 -12.15
CA GLU A 712 -44.57 0.35 -13.52
C GLU A 712 -43.83 1.40 -14.36
N THR A 713 -43.60 2.59 -13.79
CA THR A 713 -42.88 3.68 -14.46
C THR A 713 -41.45 3.31 -14.81
N GLN A 714 -40.72 2.70 -13.86
CA GLN A 714 -39.31 2.29 -14.08
C GLN A 714 -39.20 1.16 -15.09
N PHE A 715 -40.05 0.15 -15.04
CA PHE A 715 -40.10 -0.93 -16.03
C PHE A 715 -40.42 -0.38 -17.43
N ARG A 716 -41.39 0.51 -17.53
CA ARG A 716 -41.78 1.13 -18.82
C ARG A 716 -40.60 1.90 -19.40
N ALA A 717 -39.96 2.74 -18.61
CA ALA A 717 -38.78 3.51 -19.02
C ALA A 717 -37.64 2.61 -19.55
N ILE A 718 -37.34 1.50 -18.84
CA ILE A 718 -36.28 0.54 -19.22
C ILE A 718 -36.64 -0.17 -20.53
N PHE A 719 -37.86 -0.71 -20.64
CA PHE A 719 -38.25 -1.47 -21.82
C PHE A 719 -38.47 -0.57 -23.06
N THR A 720 -39.01 0.64 -22.88
CA THR A 720 -39.14 1.61 -23.98
C THR A 720 -37.76 2.05 -24.49
N ALA A 721 -36.80 2.32 -23.58
CA ALA A 721 -35.42 2.62 -23.95
C ALA A 721 -34.77 1.46 -24.72
N ALA A 722 -34.96 0.23 -24.28
CA ALA A 722 -34.45 -0.96 -24.97
C ALA A 722 -35.11 -1.15 -26.35
N GLY A 723 -36.43 -0.93 -26.48
CA GLY A 723 -37.16 -1.00 -27.75
C GLY A 723 -36.70 0.06 -28.76
N GLU A 724 -36.52 1.30 -28.30
CA GLU A 724 -35.97 2.39 -29.09
C GLU A 724 -34.56 2.09 -29.60
N LEU A 725 -33.66 1.62 -28.71
CA LEU A 725 -32.27 1.26 -29.06
C LEU A 725 -32.23 0.12 -30.08
N LYS A 726 -33.09 -0.88 -29.93
CA LYS A 726 -33.16 -2.00 -30.88
C LYS A 726 -33.60 -1.52 -32.26
N ASN A 727 -34.57 -0.58 -32.34
CA ASN A 727 -34.97 0.07 -33.60
C ASN A 727 -33.83 0.93 -34.19
N GLU A 728 -32.96 1.48 -33.37
CA GLU A 728 -31.75 2.21 -33.79
C GLU A 728 -30.59 1.29 -34.22
N GLY A 729 -30.75 -0.01 -34.13
CA GLY A 729 -29.77 -1.02 -34.54
C GLY A 729 -28.76 -1.44 -33.44
N PHE A 730 -29.01 -1.07 -32.17
CA PHE A 730 -28.22 -1.51 -31.02
C PHE A 730 -28.73 -2.83 -30.47
N ASP A 731 -27.87 -3.50 -29.62
CA ASP A 731 -28.21 -4.76 -28.92
C ASP A 731 -28.28 -4.53 -27.40
N PRO A 732 -29.36 -3.90 -26.88
CA PRO A 732 -29.52 -3.65 -25.46
C PRO A 732 -29.74 -4.95 -24.68
N LYS A 733 -29.09 -5.11 -23.54
CA LYS A 733 -29.20 -6.26 -22.64
C LYS A 733 -29.57 -5.82 -21.22
N PRO A 734 -30.79 -5.36 -20.98
CA PRO A 734 -31.24 -4.93 -19.68
C PRO A 734 -31.39 -6.10 -18.72
N GLU A 735 -30.92 -5.92 -17.49
CA GLU A 735 -31.15 -6.78 -16.34
C GLU A 735 -31.82 -5.96 -15.25
N ILE A 736 -32.94 -6.43 -14.73
CA ILE A 736 -33.73 -5.72 -13.72
C ILE A 736 -33.45 -6.33 -12.35
N MET A 737 -33.05 -5.52 -11.40
CA MET A 737 -32.69 -5.93 -10.06
C MET A 737 -33.57 -5.28 -9.01
N VAL A 738 -34.28 -6.10 -8.24
CA VAL A 738 -35.13 -5.64 -7.13
C VAL A 738 -34.31 -5.56 -5.85
N PRO A 739 -34.18 -4.38 -5.20
CA PRO A 739 -33.38 -4.20 -3.99
C PRO A 739 -34.16 -4.57 -2.71
N VAL A 740 -33.43 -4.86 -1.64
CA VAL A 740 -33.91 -5.02 -0.24
C VAL A 740 -34.97 -6.14 -0.08
N THR A 741 -34.93 -7.14 -0.93
CA THR A 741 -35.90 -8.24 -0.89
C THR A 741 -35.67 -9.20 0.26
N ILE A 742 -36.75 -9.71 0.85
CA ILE A 742 -36.72 -10.71 1.93
C ILE A 742 -37.51 -11.97 1.59
N SER A 743 -38.27 -11.97 0.48
CA SER A 743 -39.19 -13.06 0.14
C SER A 743 -39.38 -13.21 -1.36
N ASP A 744 -39.52 -14.48 -1.80
CA ASP A 744 -39.91 -14.80 -3.19
C ASP A 744 -41.30 -14.26 -3.55
N ARG A 745 -42.16 -14.00 -2.56
CA ARG A 745 -43.46 -13.39 -2.79
C ARG A 745 -43.35 -11.94 -3.25
N GLU A 746 -42.43 -11.18 -2.70
CA GLU A 746 -42.10 -9.82 -3.17
C GLU A 746 -41.62 -9.85 -4.63
N LEU A 747 -40.71 -10.80 -4.95
CA LEU A 747 -40.20 -10.95 -6.31
C LEU A 747 -41.30 -11.34 -7.29
N ARG A 748 -42.18 -12.26 -6.94
CA ARG A 748 -43.33 -12.65 -7.79
C ARG A 748 -44.28 -11.48 -8.01
N PHE A 749 -44.55 -10.68 -6.98
CA PHE A 749 -45.38 -9.48 -7.10
C PHE A 749 -44.76 -8.49 -8.08
N GLN A 750 -43.46 -8.18 -7.96
CA GLN A 750 -42.75 -7.27 -8.87
C GLN A 750 -42.63 -7.86 -10.28
N LYS A 751 -42.37 -9.16 -10.41
CA LYS A 751 -42.29 -9.81 -11.73
C LYS A 751 -43.60 -9.79 -12.49
N ALA A 752 -44.73 -9.92 -11.80
CA ALA A 752 -46.06 -9.84 -12.45
C ALA A 752 -46.29 -8.45 -13.05
N ILE A 753 -45.89 -7.38 -12.34
CA ILE A 753 -45.95 -6.01 -12.86
C ILE A 753 -44.99 -5.84 -14.06
N CYS A 754 -43.73 -6.33 -13.90
CA CYS A 754 -42.72 -6.27 -14.94
C CYS A 754 -43.19 -6.93 -16.26
N GLU A 755 -43.70 -8.15 -16.18
CA GLU A 755 -44.20 -8.89 -17.36
C GLU A 755 -45.40 -8.19 -18.02
N LYS A 756 -46.32 -7.62 -17.23
CA LYS A 756 -47.44 -6.82 -17.76
C LYS A 756 -46.89 -5.62 -18.57
N ILE A 757 -46.02 -4.84 -17.99
CA ILE A 757 -45.47 -3.64 -18.66
C ILE A 757 -44.63 -4.03 -19.88
N ARG A 758 -43.82 -5.10 -19.79
CA ARG A 758 -43.09 -5.64 -20.93
C ARG A 758 -44.02 -5.98 -22.10
N ALA A 759 -45.11 -6.70 -21.84
CA ALA A 759 -46.06 -7.09 -22.89
C ALA A 759 -46.71 -5.85 -23.54
N GLU A 760 -47.04 -4.82 -22.76
CA GLU A 760 -47.57 -3.55 -23.29
C GLU A 760 -46.57 -2.87 -24.23
N VAL A 761 -45.29 -2.75 -23.82
CA VAL A 761 -44.22 -2.12 -24.60
C VAL A 761 -43.89 -2.95 -25.86
N GLU A 762 -43.79 -4.29 -25.73
CA GLU A 762 -43.62 -5.18 -26.89
C GLU A 762 -44.72 -5.06 -27.92
N ALA A 763 -45.98 -4.87 -27.50
CA ALA A 763 -47.08 -4.61 -28.41
C ALA A 763 -46.92 -3.26 -29.15
N GLU A 764 -46.37 -2.25 -28.51
CA GLU A 764 -46.09 -0.95 -29.13
C GLU A 764 -44.98 -1.04 -30.20
N PHE A 765 -43.93 -1.83 -29.95
CA PHE A 765 -42.77 -1.96 -30.83
C PHE A 765 -42.91 -3.11 -31.86
N GLY A 766 -43.74 -4.10 -31.61
CA GLY A 766 -43.98 -5.23 -32.51
C GLY A 766 -42.91 -6.32 -32.48
N PHE A 767 -42.06 -6.36 -31.44
CA PHE A 767 -41.04 -7.39 -31.24
C PHE A 767 -40.76 -7.67 -29.76
N GLU A 768 -40.17 -8.83 -29.50
CA GLU A 768 -39.77 -9.26 -28.16
C GLU A 768 -38.60 -8.46 -27.61
N ILE A 769 -38.68 -8.05 -26.35
CA ILE A 769 -37.60 -7.39 -25.60
C ILE A 769 -37.01 -8.40 -24.58
N LYS A 770 -35.80 -8.86 -24.87
CA LYS A 770 -35.09 -9.80 -23.99
C LYS A 770 -34.55 -9.07 -22.78
N TYR A 771 -34.72 -9.67 -21.62
CA TYR A 771 -34.19 -9.13 -20.35
C TYR A 771 -33.93 -10.26 -19.35
N MET A 772 -33.29 -9.97 -18.25
CA MET A 772 -33.22 -10.87 -17.09
C MET A 772 -33.85 -10.19 -15.88
N PHE A 773 -34.56 -10.97 -15.06
CA PHE A 773 -35.15 -10.50 -13.82
C PHE A 773 -34.47 -11.14 -12.61
N GLY A 774 -33.94 -10.36 -11.68
CA GLY A 774 -33.25 -10.85 -10.52
C GLY A 774 -33.41 -9.95 -9.31
N THR A 775 -32.60 -10.22 -8.31
CA THR A 775 -32.68 -9.51 -7.04
C THR A 775 -31.31 -9.24 -6.46
N MET A 776 -31.20 -8.19 -5.67
CA MET A 776 -30.09 -7.98 -4.75
C MET A 776 -30.28 -8.84 -3.51
N ILE A 777 -29.26 -9.62 -3.18
CA ILE A 777 -29.18 -10.38 -1.92
C ILE A 777 -28.34 -9.55 -0.96
N GLU A 778 -29.01 -8.85 -0.07
CA GLU A 778 -28.39 -7.89 0.85
C GLU A 778 -29.01 -7.94 2.26
N ILE A 779 -30.04 -8.73 2.43
CA ILE A 779 -30.65 -9.00 3.73
C ILE A 779 -30.34 -10.46 4.12
N PRO A 780 -29.87 -10.75 5.34
CA PRO A 780 -29.52 -12.11 5.78
C PRO A 780 -30.66 -13.13 5.56
N ARG A 781 -31.92 -12.71 5.73
CA ARG A 781 -33.08 -13.56 5.46
C ARG A 781 -33.16 -14.01 4.00
N ALA A 782 -32.89 -13.10 3.06
CA ALA A 782 -32.89 -13.43 1.63
C ALA A 782 -31.80 -14.47 1.31
N ALA A 783 -30.60 -14.31 1.87
CA ALA A 783 -29.50 -15.24 1.73
C ALA A 783 -29.86 -16.64 2.28
N LEU A 784 -30.48 -16.70 3.47
CA LEU A 784 -30.90 -17.95 4.11
C LEU A 784 -32.10 -18.63 3.45
N THR A 785 -32.82 -17.93 2.59
CA THR A 785 -33.96 -18.47 1.81
C THR A 785 -33.73 -18.39 0.31
N ALA A 786 -32.48 -18.48 -0.11
CA ALA A 786 -32.04 -18.34 -1.49
C ALA A 786 -32.66 -19.39 -2.44
N ASP A 787 -32.91 -20.60 -1.95
CA ASP A 787 -33.66 -21.66 -2.64
C ASP A 787 -35.02 -21.14 -3.15
N ARG A 788 -35.75 -20.43 -2.32
CA ARG A 788 -37.04 -19.85 -2.64
C ARG A 788 -36.92 -18.66 -3.59
N MET A 789 -35.93 -17.77 -3.31
CA MET A 789 -35.68 -16.61 -4.15
C MET A 789 -35.36 -17.00 -5.61
N ALA A 790 -34.58 -18.06 -5.79
CA ALA A 790 -34.18 -18.57 -7.11
C ALA A 790 -35.33 -19.17 -7.95
N ARG A 791 -36.49 -19.44 -7.37
CA ARG A 791 -37.69 -19.86 -8.13
C ARG A 791 -38.15 -18.75 -9.07
N THR A 792 -37.97 -17.51 -8.68
CA THR A 792 -38.40 -16.32 -9.45
C THR A 792 -37.22 -15.59 -10.05
N ALA A 793 -36.13 -15.39 -9.29
CA ALA A 793 -34.94 -14.69 -9.75
C ALA A 793 -34.10 -15.53 -10.71
N GLU A 794 -33.64 -14.92 -11.80
CA GLU A 794 -32.74 -15.50 -12.79
C GLU A 794 -31.27 -15.16 -12.50
N PHE A 795 -31.05 -14.19 -11.66
CA PHE A 795 -29.73 -13.85 -11.12
C PHE A 795 -29.82 -13.33 -9.68
N PHE A 796 -28.72 -13.51 -8.95
CA PHE A 796 -28.44 -12.86 -7.66
C PHE A 796 -27.29 -11.88 -7.82
N SER A 797 -27.44 -10.70 -7.25
CA SER A 797 -26.36 -9.74 -7.06
C SER A 797 -26.21 -9.47 -5.57
N PHE A 798 -25.06 -9.81 -5.00
CA PHE A 798 -24.84 -9.60 -3.57
C PHE A 798 -24.52 -8.14 -3.29
N GLY A 799 -25.41 -7.44 -2.60
CA GLY A 799 -25.23 -6.09 -2.05
C GLY A 799 -24.49 -6.18 -0.72
N THR A 800 -23.18 -6.40 -0.78
CA THR A 800 -22.39 -6.76 0.41
C THR A 800 -22.23 -5.63 1.40
N ASN A 801 -22.44 -4.37 1.02
CA ASN A 801 -22.46 -3.26 1.98
C ASN A 801 -23.61 -3.45 3.00
N ASP A 802 -24.85 -3.58 2.51
CA ASP A 802 -26.02 -3.79 3.37
C ASP A 802 -25.99 -5.17 4.03
N LEU A 803 -25.54 -6.21 3.32
CA LEU A 803 -25.41 -7.54 3.91
C LEU A 803 -24.41 -7.56 5.08
N THR A 804 -23.31 -6.84 4.97
CA THR A 804 -22.33 -6.64 6.07
C THR A 804 -22.97 -5.87 7.20
N GLN A 805 -23.59 -4.74 6.91
CA GLN A 805 -24.26 -3.89 7.89
C GLN A 805 -25.29 -4.69 8.73
N MET A 806 -26.13 -5.46 8.06
CA MET A 806 -27.18 -6.26 8.72
C MET A 806 -26.63 -7.46 9.48
N THR A 807 -25.53 -8.03 9.03
CA THR A 807 -24.91 -9.20 9.66
C THR A 807 -24.13 -8.82 10.92
N PHE A 808 -23.38 -7.71 10.87
CA PHE A 808 -22.64 -7.18 12.01
C PHE A 808 -23.50 -6.35 12.96
N GLY A 809 -24.63 -5.81 12.50
CA GLY A 809 -25.39 -4.82 13.26
C GLY A 809 -24.65 -3.48 13.35
N PHE A 810 -23.77 -3.17 12.40
CA PHE A 810 -23.03 -1.91 12.30
C PHE A 810 -23.70 -0.97 11.30
N SER A 811 -23.84 0.30 11.65
CA SER A 811 -24.19 1.33 10.69
C SER A 811 -22.93 1.73 9.92
N ARG A 812 -22.98 1.68 8.59
CA ARG A 812 -21.86 2.08 7.72
C ARG A 812 -21.46 3.54 7.93
N ASP A 813 -22.46 4.40 8.19
CA ASP A 813 -22.25 5.84 8.36
C ASP A 813 -21.69 6.19 9.73
N ASP A 814 -21.96 5.37 10.75
CA ASP A 814 -21.58 5.64 12.15
C ASP A 814 -20.37 4.83 12.61
N VAL A 815 -19.97 3.80 11.86
CA VAL A 815 -18.91 2.85 12.25
C VAL A 815 -17.56 3.51 12.46
N GLY A 816 -17.30 4.65 11.82
CA GLY A 816 -16.07 5.43 11.97
C GLY A 816 -15.76 5.82 13.42
N ALA A 817 -16.79 5.98 14.26
CA ALA A 817 -16.64 6.34 15.65
C ALA A 817 -15.92 5.29 16.53
N PHE A 818 -15.93 4.02 16.13
CA PHE A 818 -15.36 2.92 16.94
C PHE A 818 -14.50 1.92 16.15
N MET A 819 -14.50 1.97 14.83
CA MET A 819 -13.74 1.02 13.99
C MET A 819 -12.23 1.07 14.28
N GLY A 820 -11.69 2.27 14.52
CA GLY A 820 -10.29 2.44 14.90
C GLY A 820 -9.90 1.63 16.14
N ASP A 821 -10.77 1.65 17.17
CA ASP A 821 -10.55 0.89 18.41
C ASP A 821 -10.67 -0.62 18.19
N TYR A 822 -11.62 -1.06 17.33
CA TYR A 822 -11.78 -2.47 17.01
C TYR A 822 -10.55 -3.04 16.28
N LEU A 823 -10.00 -2.29 15.32
CA LEU A 823 -8.79 -2.68 14.62
C LEU A 823 -7.55 -2.58 15.52
N GLY A 824 -7.46 -1.50 16.30
CA GLY A 824 -6.36 -1.26 17.23
C GLY A 824 -6.24 -2.35 18.31
N ASN A 825 -7.38 -2.80 18.84
CA ASN A 825 -7.45 -3.87 19.84
C ASN A 825 -7.51 -5.29 19.25
N LYS A 826 -7.37 -5.44 17.91
CA LYS A 826 -7.42 -6.73 17.19
C LYS A 826 -8.71 -7.51 17.40
N LEU A 827 -9.84 -6.82 17.58
CA LEU A 827 -11.17 -7.44 17.68
C LEU A 827 -11.69 -7.82 16.28
N LEU A 828 -11.23 -7.12 15.24
CA LEU A 828 -11.43 -7.43 13.84
C LEU A 828 -10.07 -7.45 13.11
N ASP A 829 -9.94 -8.37 12.16
CA ASP A 829 -8.73 -8.50 11.35
C ASP A 829 -8.62 -7.37 10.30
N ALA A 830 -9.75 -6.90 9.80
CA ALA A 830 -9.87 -5.82 8.82
C ALA A 830 -11.22 -5.11 8.98
N ASP A 831 -11.34 -3.92 8.39
CA ASP A 831 -12.62 -3.21 8.28
C ASP A 831 -13.57 -4.03 7.37
N PRO A 832 -14.70 -4.53 7.90
CA PRO A 832 -15.60 -5.41 7.16
C PRO A 832 -16.34 -4.69 6.02
N PHE A 833 -16.28 -3.37 5.93
CA PHE A 833 -16.82 -2.60 4.80
C PHE A 833 -15.80 -2.39 3.68
N LYS A 834 -14.51 -2.63 3.93
CA LYS A 834 -13.43 -2.57 2.91
C LYS A 834 -13.10 -3.95 2.36
N THR A 835 -12.93 -4.91 3.25
CA THR A 835 -12.63 -6.32 2.89
C THR A 835 -13.73 -7.23 3.43
N LEU A 836 -14.27 -8.08 2.59
CA LEU A 836 -15.39 -8.96 2.93
C LEU A 836 -15.02 -9.90 4.09
N ASP A 837 -15.82 -9.88 5.15
CA ASP A 837 -15.68 -10.85 6.22
C ASP A 837 -16.14 -12.23 5.76
N THR A 838 -15.18 -13.11 5.48
CA THR A 838 -15.45 -14.48 5.02
C THR A 838 -15.98 -15.38 6.11
N LYS A 839 -15.83 -15.00 7.41
CA LYS A 839 -16.23 -15.82 8.56
C LYS A 839 -17.74 -15.79 8.83
N SER A 840 -18.43 -14.70 8.43
CA SER A 840 -19.88 -14.52 8.61
C SER A 840 -20.58 -14.16 7.29
N VAL A 841 -20.33 -12.96 6.74
CA VAL A 841 -20.95 -12.49 5.50
C VAL A 841 -20.62 -13.42 4.32
N GLY A 842 -19.37 -13.86 4.21
CA GLY A 842 -18.94 -14.80 3.18
C GLY A 842 -19.68 -16.15 3.28
N LYS A 843 -19.98 -16.63 4.48
CA LYS A 843 -20.79 -17.85 4.64
C LYS A 843 -22.22 -17.68 4.13
N LEU A 844 -22.81 -16.51 4.32
CA LEU A 844 -24.14 -16.21 3.77
C LEU A 844 -24.11 -16.17 2.25
N VAL A 845 -23.08 -15.60 1.66
CA VAL A 845 -22.87 -15.57 0.19
C VAL A 845 -22.71 -16.98 -0.35
N ASP A 846 -21.79 -17.77 0.20
CA ASP A 846 -21.54 -19.16 -0.22
C ASP A 846 -22.81 -20.03 -0.10
N TYR A 847 -23.51 -19.92 1.02
CA TYR A 847 -24.77 -20.62 1.24
C TYR A 847 -25.82 -20.24 0.20
N ALA A 848 -26.01 -18.94 -0.04
CA ALA A 848 -27.00 -18.47 -0.98
C ALA A 848 -26.69 -18.87 -2.44
N VAL A 849 -25.43 -18.91 -2.83
CA VAL A 849 -25.00 -19.40 -4.16
C VAL A 849 -25.33 -20.88 -4.32
N LYS A 850 -25.02 -21.71 -3.33
CA LYS A 850 -25.30 -23.16 -3.34
C LYS A 850 -26.79 -23.45 -3.41
N GLU A 851 -27.58 -22.96 -2.47
CA GLU A 851 -29.01 -23.17 -2.40
C GLU A 851 -29.76 -22.61 -3.62
N GLY A 852 -29.34 -21.44 -4.09
CA GLY A 852 -29.90 -20.85 -5.29
C GLY A 852 -29.66 -21.68 -6.54
N ARG A 853 -28.47 -22.23 -6.72
CA ARG A 853 -28.10 -23.09 -7.85
C ARG A 853 -28.70 -24.49 -7.79
N GLU A 854 -28.95 -25.01 -6.61
CA GLU A 854 -29.72 -26.26 -6.46
C GLU A 854 -31.13 -26.09 -6.98
N THR A 855 -31.76 -24.95 -6.75
CA THR A 855 -33.10 -24.64 -7.25
C THR A 855 -33.10 -24.27 -8.74
N ARG A 856 -32.12 -23.44 -9.18
CA ARG A 856 -31.96 -23.00 -10.57
C ARG A 856 -30.52 -23.22 -11.04
N GLN A 857 -30.25 -24.31 -11.76
CA GLN A 857 -28.91 -24.67 -12.23
C GLN A 857 -28.28 -23.56 -13.06
N GLY A 858 -28.77 -22.74 -13.74
CA GLY A 858 -28.16 -21.64 -14.50
C GLY A 858 -28.17 -20.30 -13.79
N LEU A 859 -28.41 -20.27 -12.48
CA LEU A 859 -28.48 -19.03 -11.71
C LEU A 859 -27.18 -18.25 -11.80
N LYS A 860 -27.25 -17.06 -12.38
CA LYS A 860 -26.12 -16.12 -12.46
C LYS A 860 -25.95 -15.43 -11.11
N CYS A 861 -24.76 -15.46 -10.57
CA CYS A 861 -24.42 -14.85 -9.29
C CYS A 861 -23.28 -13.85 -9.47
N GLY A 862 -23.42 -12.66 -8.92
CA GLY A 862 -22.39 -11.63 -8.91
C GLY A 862 -22.44 -10.82 -7.63
N ILE A 863 -21.46 -9.93 -7.47
CA ILE A 863 -21.36 -8.98 -6.36
C ILE A 863 -21.32 -7.56 -6.90
N CYS A 864 -21.95 -6.62 -6.20
CA CYS A 864 -21.94 -5.21 -6.58
C CYS A 864 -21.63 -4.25 -5.41
N GLY A 865 -21.36 -4.75 -4.22
CA GLY A 865 -20.87 -3.94 -3.11
C GLY A 865 -19.43 -3.46 -3.32
N GLU A 866 -18.94 -2.61 -2.44
CA GLU A 866 -17.56 -2.07 -2.49
C GLU A 866 -16.49 -3.17 -2.54
N HIS A 867 -16.77 -4.32 -1.97
CA HIS A 867 -15.91 -5.51 -1.97
C HIS A 867 -15.60 -6.07 -3.37
N GLY A 868 -16.43 -5.75 -4.39
CA GLY A 868 -16.18 -6.17 -5.77
C GLY A 868 -14.89 -5.62 -6.37
N GLY A 869 -14.31 -4.57 -5.79
CA GLY A 869 -13.02 -3.98 -6.18
C GLY A 869 -11.86 -4.34 -5.23
N ASP A 870 -12.11 -5.06 -4.13
CA ASP A 870 -11.08 -5.47 -3.18
C ASP A 870 -10.46 -6.81 -3.58
N PRO A 871 -9.14 -6.91 -3.75
CA PRO A 871 -8.49 -8.14 -4.24
C PRO A 871 -8.76 -9.39 -3.42
N ALA A 872 -8.77 -9.30 -2.09
CA ALA A 872 -9.04 -10.43 -1.20
C ALA A 872 -10.49 -10.91 -1.33
N SER A 873 -11.41 -9.96 -1.44
CA SER A 873 -12.83 -10.24 -1.67
C SER A 873 -13.08 -10.84 -3.05
N VAL A 874 -12.37 -10.38 -4.08
CA VAL A 874 -12.41 -10.94 -5.44
C VAL A 874 -11.93 -12.40 -5.46
N GLU A 875 -10.84 -12.71 -4.73
CA GLU A 875 -10.38 -14.10 -4.57
C GLU A 875 -11.45 -14.98 -3.92
N PHE A 876 -12.09 -14.50 -2.87
CA PHE A 876 -13.22 -15.20 -2.24
C PHE A 876 -14.38 -15.41 -3.22
N CYS A 877 -14.78 -14.40 -3.99
CA CYS A 877 -15.83 -14.51 -5.01
C CYS A 877 -15.51 -15.57 -6.06
N PHE A 878 -14.25 -15.65 -6.49
CA PHE A 878 -13.78 -16.69 -7.39
C PHE A 878 -13.91 -18.09 -6.77
N GLN A 879 -13.47 -18.27 -5.51
CA GLN A 879 -13.54 -19.55 -4.79
C GLN A 879 -14.99 -20.03 -4.58
N THR A 880 -15.90 -19.09 -4.33
CA THR A 880 -17.35 -19.36 -4.18
C THR A 880 -18.02 -19.62 -5.53
N GLY A 881 -17.32 -19.36 -6.64
CA GLY A 881 -17.81 -19.61 -8.00
C GLY A 881 -18.80 -18.56 -8.50
N LEU A 882 -18.67 -17.32 -8.12
CA LEU A 882 -19.43 -16.21 -8.69
C LEU A 882 -19.13 -16.06 -10.19
N ASN A 883 -20.11 -15.65 -10.96
CA ASN A 883 -19.95 -15.42 -12.40
C ASN A 883 -19.22 -14.11 -12.70
N TYR A 884 -19.41 -13.09 -11.86
CA TYR A 884 -18.76 -11.79 -12.01
C TYR A 884 -18.65 -11.05 -10.68
N VAL A 885 -17.70 -10.10 -10.66
CA VAL A 885 -17.67 -9.02 -9.67
C VAL A 885 -17.96 -7.69 -10.35
N SER A 886 -18.52 -6.73 -9.61
CA SER A 886 -18.80 -5.38 -10.11
C SER A 886 -18.23 -4.34 -9.12
N CYS A 887 -17.52 -3.36 -9.65
CA CYS A 887 -16.83 -2.35 -8.86
C CYS A 887 -16.83 -0.98 -9.56
N SER A 888 -16.36 0.06 -8.89
CA SER A 888 -16.20 1.37 -9.52
C SER A 888 -15.29 1.30 -10.76
N PRO A 889 -15.43 2.20 -11.74
CA PRO A 889 -14.65 2.16 -12.99
C PRO A 889 -13.14 2.03 -12.77
N PHE A 890 -12.56 2.79 -11.85
CA PHE A 890 -11.11 2.77 -11.55
C PHE A 890 -10.63 1.45 -10.91
N ARG A 891 -11.53 0.68 -10.31
CA ARG A 891 -11.21 -0.62 -9.71
C ARG A 891 -11.29 -1.79 -10.70
N VAL A 892 -11.83 -1.57 -11.90
CA VAL A 892 -11.98 -2.63 -12.92
C VAL A 892 -10.65 -3.31 -13.27
N PRO A 893 -9.54 -2.62 -13.54
CA PRO A 893 -8.26 -3.29 -13.82
C PRO A 893 -7.74 -4.11 -12.64
N ILE A 894 -7.92 -3.60 -11.42
CA ILE A 894 -7.50 -4.27 -10.18
C ILE A 894 -8.29 -5.56 -10.00
N ALA A 895 -9.60 -5.52 -10.18
CA ALA A 895 -10.47 -6.69 -10.08
C ALA A 895 -10.15 -7.74 -11.17
N ARG A 896 -9.82 -7.31 -12.40
CA ARG A 896 -9.38 -8.19 -13.49
C ARG A 896 -8.10 -8.93 -13.12
N LEU A 897 -7.10 -8.20 -12.60
CA LEU A 897 -5.85 -8.79 -12.14
C LEU A 897 -6.07 -9.76 -10.98
N ALA A 898 -6.83 -9.37 -9.97
CA ALA A 898 -7.12 -10.23 -8.81
C ALA A 898 -7.86 -11.51 -9.23
N ALA A 899 -8.82 -11.42 -10.15
CA ALA A 899 -9.54 -12.58 -10.67
C ALA A 899 -8.61 -13.54 -11.45
N ALA A 900 -7.68 -13.00 -12.24
CA ALA A 900 -6.69 -13.82 -12.96
C ALA A 900 -5.71 -14.50 -11.98
N GLN A 901 -5.23 -13.77 -10.98
CA GLN A 901 -4.34 -14.33 -9.95
C GLN A 901 -5.02 -15.42 -9.13
N ALA A 902 -6.30 -15.25 -8.78
CA ALA A 902 -7.11 -16.26 -8.10
C ALA A 902 -7.23 -17.54 -8.96
N ALA A 903 -7.50 -17.40 -10.25
CA ALA A 903 -7.57 -18.53 -11.18
C ALA A 903 -6.21 -19.26 -11.33
N ILE A 904 -5.11 -18.51 -11.44
CA ILE A 904 -3.75 -19.08 -11.51
C ILE A 904 -3.40 -19.83 -10.22
N LYS A 905 -3.78 -19.29 -9.06
CA LYS A 905 -3.56 -19.91 -7.74
C LYS A 905 -4.33 -21.20 -7.59
N ALA A 906 -5.58 -21.24 -8.02
CA ALA A 906 -6.44 -22.43 -7.97
C ALA A 906 -5.99 -23.54 -8.93
N ALA A 907 -5.26 -23.22 -10.01
CA ALA A 907 -4.74 -24.18 -10.99
C ALA A 907 -3.41 -24.82 -10.57
N LYS A 908 -2.81 -24.41 -9.44
CA LYS A 908 -1.61 -25.03 -8.84
C LYS A 908 -2.02 -26.18 -7.94
#